data_098e960bb3a2d5af7ee24b8c09dadc18
#
_entry.id   098e960bb3a2d5af7ee24b8c09dadc18
#
_cell.length_a   1.000
_cell.length_b   1.000
_cell.length_c   1.000
_cell.angle_alpha   90.00
_cell.angle_beta   90.00
_cell.angle_gamma   90.00
#
_symmetry.space_group_name_H-M   'P 1'
#
loop_
_entity.id
_entity.type
_entity.pdbx_description
1 polymer ?
#
loop_
_entity_poly.entity_id
_entity_poly.type
_entity_poly.pdbx_seq_one_letter_code
_entity_poly.pdbx_strand_id
1 'polypeptide(L)'
;MEINKKNEIDVTENNPIIEKNKVPQSEMKSGLQEKKNLKAEGTKAENVKEVVRGKHKVLPCYDNRELSWLKFNERVLDEASDEDVPLCERLTFVSIFSTNLDEFYRVRVGSIYDQMIISDKKRENKTYMTSSEQLERIFKITKELLKKKEHIYNGLMKEVKNYGVQIVNFDKLSKEEKDGMENYFKNNVMPLLSPQVIGKKHPFPFLNNQEIYAVALLESKNNDKICIVPCRSSVFNRLVQIVPGSGRYMLIEELILHYMPMIFENYTVKSKSLIRITRNADIDIDEIFADEDISYRESMEEMIRMRTKLCPIRMEYSRVLDEKVIRSLCKELNLKKEQTFHQETPLDFDFVFKIQDMLRNRKELFFKRRIPQVSTAIDKTQPMIDQIEKKDILLSYPFESMTSFINLLKEAATDPNVASIKMTLYRVAKNSQVVEALIDAAENGKEVVVMVELRARFDEQNNIEWSRRMEDAGCRIIYGIDHTKVHSKICLISYKKDNQVKHITQVGTGNYNEKTSKLYTDLSLMTANEDIAKEVAEVFNKICLEQVVEETEHLLVSPKCMQSKIVELIDNEIEKIAEGKEGYIGFKCNSLTDKVIIKKLIEASNKGVKVDMVIRGISCLIAGVPGYTENITIKSIVGRYLEHSRIYIFGKEPLDKIYISSADLMTRNTVRRVEVAAPIYDEAIKKRIRGMFNIMLSDNVKGRRMKPNGKYCKDEITGEAINSQEYFFEEAYGEHKVEKYWMVNWFPDSFFFGSKVILWRFIFSFSVQSRLGRCPRHGVQYTYDCCRNYVSYERNIVSHVIYWRNLWYFACDYVSFEVNAVSHVI
;
A
#
# COMPACT_ATOMS: atom_id res chain seq x y z
N MET A 1 52.23 -25.91 -1.53
CA MET A 1 51.76 -27.26 -1.85
C MET A 1 50.36 -27.06 -2.45
N GLU A 2 50.29 -26.80 -3.69
CA GLU A 2 50.23 -27.62 -4.91
C GLU A 2 49.34 -28.86 -4.78
N ILE A 3 48.40 -28.89 -5.75
CA ILE A 3 47.88 -30.02 -6.57
C ILE A 3 46.39 -30.19 -6.33
N ASN A 4 45.48 -30.29 -7.30
CA ASN A 4 45.42 -30.41 -8.77
C ASN A 4 43.99 -30.11 -9.26
N LYS A 5 43.88 -29.47 -10.31
CA LYS A 5 43.22 -29.49 -11.63
C LYS A 5 42.38 -30.73 -11.99
N LYS A 6 41.32 -30.40 -12.70
CA LYS A 6 40.59 -31.12 -13.83
C LYS A 6 39.45 -32.07 -13.48
N ASN A 7 38.22 -31.70 -13.95
CA ASN A 7 37.66 -32.42 -15.13
C ASN A 7 36.47 -31.63 -15.70
N GLU A 8 36.68 -31.11 -16.88
CA GLU A 8 35.68 -30.80 -17.88
C GLU A 8 35.13 -32.11 -18.45
N ILE A 9 33.83 -32.22 -18.62
CA ILE A 9 33.18 -33.20 -19.50
C ILE A 9 32.36 -32.43 -20.51
N ASP A 10 32.90 -32.45 -21.72
CA ASP A 10 32.28 -32.06 -22.99
C ASP A 10 31.35 -33.23 -23.44
N VAL A 11 30.13 -32.91 -23.84
CA VAL A 11 29.25 -33.85 -24.55
C VAL A 11 28.68 -33.15 -25.75
N THR A 12 29.26 -33.48 -26.88
CA THR A 12 28.87 -33.16 -28.23
C THR A 12 27.59 -33.87 -28.65
N GLU A 13 26.83 -33.17 -29.46
CA GLU A 13 25.80 -33.54 -30.44
C GLU A 13 25.67 -35.00 -30.89
N ASN A 14 24.40 -35.42 -31.04
CA ASN A 14 23.97 -36.24 -32.18
C ASN A 14 22.49 -36.03 -32.47
N ASN A 15 22.25 -35.45 -33.63
CA ASN A 15 20.96 -35.45 -34.35
C ASN A 15 20.83 -36.74 -35.16
N PRO A 16 19.62 -37.21 -35.43
CA PRO A 16 19.36 -37.77 -36.76
C PRO A 16 18.22 -37.05 -37.49
N ILE A 17 18.53 -36.75 -38.71
CA ILE A 17 17.72 -36.31 -39.85
C ILE A 17 16.64 -37.35 -40.16
N ILE A 18 15.37 -36.90 -40.33
CA ILE A 18 14.38 -37.64 -41.15
C ILE A 18 13.70 -36.66 -42.11
N GLU A 19 13.65 -37.16 -43.35
CA GLU A 19 13.36 -36.50 -44.59
C GLU A 19 11.92 -36.02 -44.81
N LYS A 20 11.84 -35.08 -45.73
CA LYS A 20 10.66 -34.51 -46.37
C LYS A 20 9.83 -35.55 -47.13
N ASN A 21 8.51 -35.53 -46.99
CA ASN A 21 7.61 -35.96 -48.05
C ASN A 21 6.61 -34.87 -48.40
N LYS A 22 6.70 -34.37 -49.61
CA LYS A 22 5.71 -33.57 -50.34
C LYS A 22 4.60 -34.46 -50.88
N VAL A 23 3.32 -34.03 -50.73
CA VAL A 23 2.22 -34.42 -51.66
C VAL A 23 1.25 -33.22 -51.80
N PRO A 24 0.56 -33.09 -52.97
CA PRO A 24 0.36 -31.76 -53.64
C PRO A 24 -1.02 -31.12 -53.45
N GLN A 25 -1.08 -29.85 -53.86
CA GLN A 25 -2.33 -29.07 -54.04
C GLN A 25 -3.22 -29.67 -55.14
N SER A 26 -4.54 -29.78 -54.84
CA SER A 26 -5.57 -29.56 -55.88
C SER A 26 -6.93 -29.28 -55.22
N GLU A 27 -7.45 -28.09 -55.54
CA GLU A 27 -8.85 -27.75 -55.85
C GLU A 27 -9.98 -27.99 -54.82
N MET A 28 -10.50 -26.89 -54.26
CA MET A 28 -11.93 -26.55 -54.45
C MET A 28 -12.18 -25.05 -54.26
N LYS A 29 -12.41 -24.40 -55.38
CA LYS A 29 -13.10 -23.09 -55.44
C LYS A 29 -14.60 -23.39 -55.41
N SER A 30 -15.36 -22.72 -54.48
CA SER A 30 -16.65 -22.08 -54.81
C SER A 30 -17.30 -21.59 -53.49
N GLY A 31 -17.73 -20.32 -53.48
CA GLY A 31 -18.47 -19.74 -52.32
C GLY A 31 -18.16 -18.27 -52.04
N LEU A 32 -17.85 -17.49 -53.06
CA LEU A 32 -17.82 -16.03 -52.94
C LEU A 32 -19.15 -15.48 -53.51
N GLN A 33 -19.99 -14.90 -52.65
CA GLN A 33 -20.63 -13.61 -52.89
C GLN A 33 -21.65 -13.31 -51.80
N GLU A 34 -21.69 -12.02 -51.41
CA GLU A 34 -22.65 -11.35 -50.55
C GLU A 34 -22.36 -11.31 -49.06
N LYS A 35 -21.56 -10.32 -48.68
CA LYS A 35 -21.89 -9.29 -47.68
C LYS A 35 -20.85 -8.17 -47.71
N LYS A 36 -21.06 -7.23 -48.62
CA LYS A 36 -20.47 -5.88 -48.53
C LYS A 36 -21.45 -4.99 -47.73
N ASN A 37 -20.83 -4.16 -46.91
CA ASN A 37 -21.34 -2.98 -46.21
C ASN A 37 -21.74 -3.19 -44.74
N LEU A 38 -20.72 -3.13 -43.88
CA LEU A 38 -20.77 -2.38 -42.61
C LEU A 38 -19.35 -1.87 -42.37
N LYS A 39 -19.15 -0.58 -42.65
CA LYS A 39 -17.92 0.13 -42.26
C LYS A 39 -17.90 0.24 -40.75
N ALA A 40 -17.12 -0.59 -40.10
CA ALA A 40 -16.64 -0.35 -38.75
C ALA A 40 -15.37 0.50 -38.88
N GLU A 41 -15.32 1.65 -38.29
CA GLU A 41 -14.11 2.45 -38.13
C GLU A 41 -13.08 1.65 -37.34
N GLY A 42 -12.19 1.01 -38.06
CA GLY A 42 -11.05 0.32 -37.48
C GLY A 42 -10.03 1.35 -36.99
N THR A 43 -9.93 1.47 -35.67
CA THR A 43 -8.74 2.04 -35.03
C THR A 43 -7.50 1.32 -35.59
N LYS A 44 -6.67 2.08 -36.33
CA LYS A 44 -5.37 1.60 -36.83
C LYS A 44 -4.58 1.03 -35.64
N ALA A 45 -4.34 -0.28 -35.63
CA ALA A 45 -3.36 -0.90 -34.77
C ALA A 45 -2.00 -0.25 -35.08
N GLU A 46 -1.51 0.60 -34.19
CA GLU A 46 -0.14 1.08 -34.26
C GLU A 46 0.77 -0.14 -34.19
N ASN A 47 1.55 -0.36 -35.24
CA ASN A 47 2.57 -1.40 -35.31
C ASN A 47 3.51 -1.23 -34.11
N VAL A 48 3.40 -2.11 -33.11
CA VAL A 48 4.30 -2.13 -31.96
C VAL A 48 5.68 -2.47 -32.48
N LYS A 49 6.55 -1.45 -32.61
CA LYS A 49 7.94 -1.63 -33.07
C LYS A 49 8.65 -2.56 -32.10
N GLU A 50 9.21 -3.63 -32.62
CA GLU A 50 10.05 -4.55 -31.84
C GLU A 50 11.24 -3.79 -31.23
N VAL A 51 11.33 -3.83 -29.90
CA VAL A 51 12.46 -3.23 -29.17
C VAL A 51 13.49 -4.32 -28.91
N VAL A 52 14.70 -4.15 -29.47
CA VAL A 52 15.85 -5.03 -29.21
C VAL A 52 16.84 -4.28 -28.33
N ARG A 53 17.29 -4.91 -27.23
CA ARG A 53 18.31 -4.36 -26.32
C ARG A 53 19.44 -5.35 -26.13
N GLY A 54 20.61 -5.01 -26.69
CA GLY A 54 21.73 -5.94 -26.80
C GLY A 54 21.35 -7.15 -27.67
N LYS A 55 21.51 -8.37 -27.15
CA LYS A 55 21.11 -9.62 -27.84
C LYS A 55 19.64 -10.05 -27.55
N HIS A 56 18.88 -9.24 -26.79
CA HIS A 56 17.58 -9.63 -26.26
C HIS A 56 16.43 -8.90 -26.96
N LYS A 57 15.47 -9.66 -27.44
CA LYS A 57 14.17 -9.16 -27.90
C LYS A 57 13.28 -8.90 -26.68
N VAL A 58 12.81 -7.68 -26.52
CA VAL A 58 11.87 -7.29 -25.46
C VAL A 58 10.46 -7.62 -25.93
N LEU A 59 9.71 -8.40 -25.14
CA LEU A 59 8.30 -8.65 -25.43
C LEU A 59 7.49 -7.34 -25.20
N PRO A 60 6.56 -7.02 -26.10
CA PRO A 60 5.78 -5.78 -26.00
C PRO A 60 4.85 -5.75 -24.78
N CYS A 61 4.53 -6.90 -24.21
CA CYS A 61 3.71 -7.03 -23.02
C CYS A 61 4.51 -6.91 -21.70
N TYR A 62 5.82 -6.60 -21.75
CA TYR A 62 6.61 -6.35 -20.55
C TYR A 62 6.74 -4.86 -20.23
N ASP A 63 6.61 -4.50 -18.95
CA ASP A 63 6.94 -3.18 -18.41
C ASP A 63 8.12 -3.25 -17.42
N ASN A 64 8.86 -2.14 -17.33
CA ASN A 64 9.92 -2.02 -16.34
C ASN A 64 9.29 -1.79 -14.95
N ARG A 65 9.83 -2.46 -13.94
CA ARG A 65 9.33 -2.42 -12.57
C ARG A 65 9.27 -1.00 -11.99
N GLU A 66 10.34 -0.23 -12.17
CA GLU A 66 10.49 1.09 -11.57
C GLU A 66 9.65 2.13 -12.32
N LEU A 67 9.55 2.00 -13.63
CA LEU A 67 8.67 2.86 -14.44
C LEU A 67 7.19 2.56 -14.15
N SER A 68 6.84 1.29 -13.94
CA SER A 68 5.50 0.90 -13.50
C SER A 68 5.17 1.47 -12.11
N TRP A 69 6.17 1.53 -11.20
CA TRP A 69 6.00 2.17 -9.89
C TRP A 69 5.70 3.68 -10.01
N LEU A 70 6.39 4.39 -10.90
CA LEU A 70 6.12 5.81 -11.14
C LEU A 70 4.69 6.03 -11.68
N LYS A 71 4.19 5.14 -12.56
CA LYS A 71 2.79 5.16 -13.01
C LYS A 71 1.81 4.92 -11.85
N PHE A 72 2.17 4.09 -10.86
CA PHE A 72 1.37 3.93 -9.65
C PHE A 72 1.35 5.23 -8.82
N ASN A 73 2.50 5.83 -8.56
CA ASN A 73 2.54 7.07 -7.79
C ASN A 73 1.87 8.25 -8.52
N GLU A 74 1.84 8.22 -9.86
CA GLU A 74 1.03 9.15 -10.65
C GLU A 74 -0.46 8.98 -10.36
N ARG A 75 -0.98 7.74 -10.27
CA ARG A 75 -2.39 7.48 -9.91
C ARG A 75 -2.74 7.96 -8.50
N VAL A 76 -1.79 7.91 -7.57
CA VAL A 76 -1.95 8.51 -6.23
C VAL A 76 -2.09 10.04 -6.34
N LEU A 77 -1.27 10.68 -7.18
CA LEU A 77 -1.35 12.11 -7.42
C LEU A 77 -2.64 12.52 -8.14
N ASP A 78 -3.18 11.65 -8.99
CA ASP A 78 -4.45 11.89 -9.69
C ASP A 78 -5.64 12.01 -8.71
N GLU A 79 -5.60 11.32 -7.55
CA GLU A 79 -6.63 11.50 -6.51
C GLU A 79 -6.63 12.93 -5.93
N ALA A 80 -5.48 13.61 -5.94
CA ALA A 80 -5.40 15.01 -5.54
C ALA A 80 -6.05 15.97 -6.56
N SER A 81 -6.24 15.56 -7.81
CA SER A 81 -6.92 16.34 -8.84
C SER A 81 -8.39 15.93 -9.07
N ASP A 82 -8.85 14.89 -8.41
CA ASP A 82 -10.22 14.38 -8.51
C ASP A 82 -11.16 15.25 -7.65
N GLU A 83 -12.08 15.98 -8.28
CA GLU A 83 -13.00 16.89 -7.59
C GLU A 83 -14.02 16.18 -6.70
N ASP A 84 -14.27 14.88 -6.94
CA ASP A 84 -15.10 14.04 -6.07
C ASP A 84 -14.41 13.69 -4.74
N VAL A 85 -13.11 13.97 -4.62
CA VAL A 85 -12.35 13.82 -3.38
C VAL A 85 -12.41 15.12 -2.57
N PRO A 86 -12.79 15.11 -1.28
CA PRO A 86 -12.85 16.31 -0.44
C PRO A 86 -11.50 17.05 -0.38
N LEU A 87 -11.53 18.37 -0.30
CA LEU A 87 -10.36 19.25 -0.44
C LEU A 87 -9.19 18.90 0.49
N CYS A 88 -9.46 18.65 1.76
CA CYS A 88 -8.41 18.29 2.72
C CYS A 88 -7.78 16.93 2.41
N GLU A 89 -8.57 15.98 1.91
CA GLU A 89 -8.06 14.68 1.48
C GLU A 89 -7.22 14.80 0.20
N ARG A 90 -7.59 15.69 -0.74
CA ARG A 90 -6.76 16.01 -1.91
C ARG A 90 -5.38 16.52 -1.50
N LEU A 91 -5.29 17.35 -0.46
CA LEU A 91 -4.00 17.78 0.11
C LEU A 91 -3.21 16.60 0.69
N THR A 92 -3.91 15.66 1.36
CA THR A 92 -3.28 14.44 1.87
C THR A 92 -2.64 13.64 0.72
N PHE A 93 -3.32 13.49 -0.42
CA PHE A 93 -2.77 12.77 -1.57
C PHE A 93 -1.53 13.46 -2.17
N VAL A 94 -1.42 14.79 -2.13
CA VAL A 94 -0.18 15.49 -2.51
C VAL A 94 0.97 15.13 -1.57
N SER A 95 0.70 15.08 -0.26
CA SER A 95 1.70 14.67 0.74
C SER A 95 2.11 13.21 0.55
N ILE A 96 1.15 12.29 0.39
CA ILE A 96 1.40 10.86 0.13
C ILE A 96 2.24 10.67 -1.14
N PHE A 97 1.91 11.35 -2.23
CA PHE A 97 2.71 11.31 -3.46
C PHE A 97 4.18 11.68 -3.19
N SER A 98 4.41 12.72 -2.41
CA SER A 98 5.74 13.24 -2.11
C SER A 98 6.53 12.27 -1.20
N THR A 99 5.89 11.75 -0.16
CA THR A 99 6.47 10.76 0.77
C THR A 99 6.79 9.44 0.05
N ASN A 100 5.88 8.96 -0.79
CA ASN A 100 6.11 7.78 -1.61
C ASN A 100 7.31 7.96 -2.55
N LEU A 101 7.44 9.15 -3.17
CA LEU A 101 8.57 9.45 -4.05
C LEU A 101 9.90 9.49 -3.27
N ASP A 102 9.90 10.03 -2.06
CA ASP A 102 11.04 10.02 -1.16
C ASP A 102 11.48 8.58 -0.83
N GLU A 103 10.55 7.71 -0.44
CA GLU A 103 10.84 6.31 -0.16
C GLU A 103 11.36 5.57 -1.40
N PHE A 104 10.75 5.81 -2.57
CA PHE A 104 11.20 5.24 -3.84
C PHE A 104 12.66 5.62 -4.15
N TYR A 105 13.01 6.89 -3.97
CA TYR A 105 14.40 7.32 -4.14
C TYR A 105 15.33 6.70 -3.12
N ARG A 106 14.97 6.71 -1.84
CA ARG A 106 15.78 6.16 -0.75
C ARG A 106 16.11 4.68 -0.93
N VAL A 107 15.14 3.90 -1.42
CA VAL A 107 15.24 2.44 -1.46
C VAL A 107 15.55 1.95 -2.88
N ARG A 108 14.76 2.36 -3.88
CA ARG A 108 14.86 1.77 -5.21
C ARG A 108 15.85 2.46 -6.12
N VAL A 109 15.80 3.80 -6.17
CA VAL A 109 16.76 4.58 -6.96
C VAL A 109 18.16 4.43 -6.38
N GLY A 110 18.29 4.42 -5.03
CA GLY A 110 19.54 4.13 -4.34
C GLY A 110 20.14 2.79 -4.77
N SER A 111 19.37 1.71 -4.67
CA SER A 111 19.82 0.37 -5.07
C SER A 111 20.22 0.27 -6.55
N ILE A 112 19.50 0.96 -7.48
CA ILE A 112 19.88 0.99 -8.90
C ILE A 112 21.16 1.80 -9.10
N TYR A 113 21.31 2.90 -8.34
CA TYR A 113 22.51 3.72 -8.40
C TYR A 113 23.75 2.95 -7.95
N ASP A 114 23.67 2.21 -6.84
CA ASP A 114 24.74 1.34 -6.36
C ASP A 114 25.06 0.26 -7.39
N GLN A 115 24.06 -0.38 -7.96
CA GLN A 115 24.24 -1.36 -9.03
C GLN A 115 24.93 -0.76 -10.27
N MET A 116 24.61 0.50 -10.64
CA MET A 116 25.27 1.21 -11.74
C MET A 116 26.76 1.40 -11.45
N ILE A 117 27.13 1.75 -10.22
CA ILE A 117 28.52 1.94 -9.80
C ILE A 117 29.29 0.63 -9.87
N ILE A 118 28.70 -0.46 -9.38
CA ILE A 118 29.33 -1.79 -9.37
C ILE A 118 29.48 -2.34 -10.80
N SER A 119 28.40 -2.34 -11.57
CA SER A 119 28.41 -2.82 -12.96
C SER A 119 27.15 -2.38 -13.73
N ASP A 120 27.32 -1.43 -14.65
CA ASP A 120 26.24 -0.99 -15.55
C ASP A 120 25.98 -1.99 -16.71
N LYS A 121 26.79 -3.05 -16.82
CA LYS A 121 26.58 -4.12 -17.84
C LYS A 121 25.41 -5.02 -17.50
N LYS A 122 25.04 -5.16 -16.22
CA LYS A 122 23.90 -5.98 -15.76
C LYS A 122 22.59 -5.35 -16.23
N ARG A 123 21.75 -6.17 -16.89
CA ARG A 123 20.45 -5.75 -17.42
C ARG A 123 19.30 -6.28 -16.57
N GLU A 124 18.25 -5.48 -16.44
CA GLU A 124 16.98 -5.91 -15.84
C GLU A 124 16.38 -7.05 -16.67
N ASN A 125 15.70 -7.99 -16.01
CA ASN A 125 15.39 -9.29 -16.57
C ASN A 125 14.12 -9.34 -17.47
N LYS A 126 13.38 -8.24 -17.66
CA LYS A 126 12.16 -8.16 -18.49
C LYS A 126 12.35 -7.21 -19.66
N THR A 127 12.63 -5.95 -19.40
CA THR A 127 12.86 -4.92 -20.42
C THR A 127 14.30 -4.80 -20.86
N TYR A 128 15.20 -5.52 -20.22
CA TYR A 128 16.65 -5.54 -20.49
C TYR A 128 17.31 -4.14 -20.47
N MET A 129 16.76 -3.19 -19.71
CA MET A 129 17.38 -1.90 -19.48
C MET A 129 18.60 -2.03 -18.56
N THR A 130 19.67 -1.26 -18.83
CA THR A 130 20.79 -1.10 -17.91
C THR A 130 20.39 -0.22 -16.72
N SER A 131 21.21 -0.18 -15.66
CA SER A 131 20.93 0.71 -14.52
C SER A 131 20.96 2.17 -14.93
N SER A 132 21.88 2.59 -15.80
CA SER A 132 21.92 3.96 -16.35
C SER A 132 20.68 4.32 -17.16
N GLU A 133 20.23 3.42 -18.06
CA GLU A 133 19.00 3.62 -18.85
C GLU A 133 17.74 3.75 -17.96
N GLN A 134 17.68 2.99 -16.87
CA GLN A 134 16.60 3.06 -15.89
C GLN A 134 16.62 4.41 -15.15
N LEU A 135 17.77 4.82 -14.63
CA LEU A 135 17.94 6.08 -13.91
C LEU A 135 17.57 7.30 -14.77
N GLU A 136 18.05 7.34 -16.01
CA GLU A 136 17.71 8.43 -16.96
C GLU A 136 16.21 8.58 -17.13
N ARG A 137 15.50 7.47 -17.38
CA ARG A 137 14.04 7.49 -17.53
C ARG A 137 13.32 7.85 -16.23
N ILE A 138 13.77 7.34 -15.10
CA ILE A 138 13.23 7.68 -13.78
C ILE A 138 13.33 9.19 -13.55
N PHE A 139 14.50 9.78 -13.77
CA PHE A 139 14.71 11.22 -13.57
C PHE A 139 13.85 12.06 -14.50
N LYS A 140 13.71 11.65 -15.77
CA LYS A 140 12.82 12.33 -16.73
C LYS A 140 11.38 12.33 -16.27
N ILE A 141 10.82 11.16 -15.97
CA ILE A 141 9.42 11.01 -15.52
C ILE A 141 9.19 11.74 -14.20
N THR A 142 10.16 11.66 -13.25
CA THR A 142 10.07 12.39 -11.98
C THR A 142 9.91 13.89 -12.22
N LYS A 143 10.68 14.49 -13.15
CA LYS A 143 10.53 15.92 -13.49
C LYS A 143 9.14 16.26 -14.03
N GLU A 144 8.57 15.38 -14.84
CA GLU A 144 7.21 15.54 -15.39
C GLU A 144 6.15 15.47 -14.27
N LEU A 145 6.29 14.50 -13.35
CA LEU A 145 5.37 14.33 -12.22
C LEU A 145 5.46 15.48 -11.21
N LEU A 146 6.65 16.03 -10.98
CA LEU A 146 6.83 17.19 -10.10
C LEU A 146 6.12 18.44 -10.67
N LYS A 147 6.15 18.66 -11.98
CA LYS A 147 5.38 19.73 -12.63
C LYS A 147 3.86 19.51 -12.50
N LYS A 148 3.40 18.26 -12.66
CA LYS A 148 2.00 17.90 -12.44
C LYS A 148 1.57 18.17 -10.99
N LYS A 149 2.40 17.77 -10.02
CA LYS A 149 2.17 18.04 -8.59
C LYS A 149 2.07 19.54 -8.31
N GLU A 150 2.98 20.32 -8.87
CA GLU A 150 2.99 21.77 -8.70
C GLU A 150 1.69 22.43 -9.19
N HIS A 151 1.22 22.06 -10.37
CA HIS A 151 -0.05 22.55 -10.90
C HIS A 151 -1.23 22.22 -9.97
N ILE A 152 -1.33 20.96 -9.52
CA ILE A 152 -2.38 20.48 -8.61
C ILE A 152 -2.31 21.22 -7.27
N TYR A 153 -1.14 21.27 -6.63
CA TYR A 153 -0.95 21.94 -5.35
C TYR A 153 -1.35 23.41 -5.40
N ASN A 154 -0.93 24.13 -6.45
CA ASN A 154 -1.28 25.53 -6.60
C ASN A 154 -2.78 25.75 -6.80
N GLY A 155 -3.49 24.84 -7.45
CA GLY A 155 -4.95 24.82 -7.53
C GLY A 155 -5.60 24.64 -6.15
N LEU A 156 -5.19 23.60 -5.43
CA LEU A 156 -5.71 23.30 -4.11
C LEU A 156 -5.50 24.45 -3.09
N MET A 157 -4.34 25.11 -3.12
CA MET A 157 -4.07 26.23 -2.22
C MET A 157 -4.91 27.47 -2.53
N LYS A 158 -5.38 27.63 -3.80
CA LYS A 158 -6.39 28.65 -4.13
C LYS A 158 -7.75 28.31 -3.55
N GLU A 159 -8.15 27.04 -3.57
CA GLU A 159 -9.40 26.58 -2.96
C GLU A 159 -9.36 26.73 -1.43
N VAL A 160 -8.26 26.31 -0.76
CA VAL A 160 -8.06 26.43 0.68
C VAL A 160 -8.22 27.88 1.18
N LYS A 161 -7.78 28.85 0.39
CA LYS A 161 -7.93 30.29 0.70
C LYS A 161 -9.39 30.68 0.93
N ASN A 162 -10.33 30.06 0.21
CA ASN A 162 -11.76 30.37 0.36
C ASN A 162 -12.30 29.97 1.75
N TYR A 163 -11.60 29.09 2.45
CA TYR A 163 -11.93 28.65 3.81
C TYR A 163 -11.14 29.41 4.90
N GLY A 164 -10.50 30.53 4.53
CA GLY A 164 -9.84 31.43 5.50
C GLY A 164 -8.42 31.02 5.87
N VAL A 165 -7.80 30.02 5.22
CA VAL A 165 -6.40 29.65 5.46
C VAL A 165 -5.58 29.97 4.21
N GLN A 166 -4.50 30.74 4.37
CA GLN A 166 -3.64 31.15 3.26
C GLN A 166 -2.16 31.06 3.63
N ILE A 167 -1.38 30.36 2.76
CA ILE A 167 0.09 30.45 2.79
C ILE A 167 0.51 31.63 1.92
N VAL A 168 1.29 32.53 2.49
CA VAL A 168 1.64 33.82 1.86
C VAL A 168 3.16 33.92 1.72
N ASN A 169 3.63 34.40 0.57
CA ASN A 169 5.01 34.78 0.36
C ASN A 169 5.27 36.18 0.93
N PHE A 170 6.49 36.48 1.35
CA PHE A 170 6.88 37.74 1.98
C PHE A 170 6.53 38.96 1.15
N ASP A 171 6.66 38.89 -0.17
CA ASP A 171 6.37 40.00 -1.08
C ASP A 171 4.90 40.46 -1.05
N LYS A 172 3.99 39.61 -0.60
CA LYS A 172 2.54 39.90 -0.49
C LYS A 172 2.12 40.41 0.87
N LEU A 173 3.07 40.73 1.75
CA LEU A 173 2.80 41.27 3.08
C LEU A 173 2.63 42.77 3.02
N SER A 174 1.75 43.36 3.88
CA SER A 174 1.68 44.78 4.11
C SER A 174 2.95 45.28 4.83
N LYS A 175 3.12 46.57 4.97
CA LYS A 175 4.28 47.14 5.65
C LYS A 175 4.29 46.71 7.11
N GLU A 176 3.15 46.82 7.79
CA GLU A 176 3.00 46.47 9.21
C GLU A 176 3.24 44.96 9.43
N GLU A 177 2.78 44.10 8.51
CA GLU A 177 3.06 42.68 8.56
C GLU A 177 4.55 42.36 8.36
N LYS A 178 5.24 43.06 7.46
CA LYS A 178 6.69 42.93 7.25
C LYS A 178 7.46 43.31 8.50
N ASP A 179 7.10 44.44 9.12
CA ASP A 179 7.73 44.91 10.35
C ASP A 179 7.49 43.93 11.52
N GLY A 180 6.30 43.36 11.62
CA GLY A 180 5.95 42.32 12.58
C GLY A 180 6.76 41.05 12.37
N MET A 181 6.87 40.56 11.11
CA MET A 181 7.65 39.37 10.77
C MET A 181 9.16 39.59 10.94
N GLU A 182 9.67 40.81 10.71
CA GLU A 182 11.05 41.14 10.98
C GLU A 182 11.38 41.08 12.48
N ASN A 183 10.51 41.64 13.32
CA ASN A 183 10.64 41.57 14.77
C ASN A 183 10.57 40.11 15.26
N TYR A 184 9.61 39.32 14.73
CA TYR A 184 9.53 37.90 15.04
C TYR A 184 10.81 37.17 14.64
N PHE A 185 11.34 37.42 13.44
CA PHE A 185 12.57 36.80 12.97
C PHE A 185 13.74 37.14 13.88
N LYS A 186 13.97 38.41 14.19
CA LYS A 186 15.08 38.87 15.02
C LYS A 186 15.06 38.27 16.41
N ASN A 187 13.87 38.21 17.04
CA ASN A 187 13.76 37.81 18.44
C ASN A 187 13.57 36.31 18.66
N ASN A 188 12.91 35.61 17.73
CA ASN A 188 12.49 34.20 17.92
C ASN A 188 13.21 33.23 16.99
N VAL A 189 13.70 33.64 15.84
CA VAL A 189 14.27 32.74 14.84
C VAL A 189 15.79 32.91 14.76
N MET A 190 16.27 34.13 14.52
CA MET A 190 17.69 34.41 14.28
C MET A 190 18.63 33.91 15.41
N PRO A 191 18.29 34.04 16.73
CA PRO A 191 19.15 33.54 17.80
C PRO A 191 19.32 32.03 17.85
N LEU A 192 18.40 31.26 17.21
CA LEU A 192 18.43 29.79 17.16
C LEU A 192 19.05 29.23 15.89
N LEU A 193 19.41 30.08 14.93
CA LEU A 193 20.02 29.66 13.68
C LEU A 193 21.51 29.35 13.87
N SER A 194 21.99 28.39 13.06
CA SER A 194 23.39 28.02 12.98
C SER A 194 23.90 28.20 11.53
N PRO A 195 24.10 29.46 11.09
CA PRO A 195 24.57 29.76 9.74
C PRO A 195 26.03 29.40 9.57
N GLN A 196 26.39 28.89 8.39
CA GLN A 196 27.75 28.51 8.06
C GLN A 196 28.16 29.03 6.67
N VAL A 197 29.32 29.69 6.60
CA VAL A 197 29.93 30.08 5.33
C VAL A 197 31.00 29.07 4.97
N ILE A 198 30.86 28.41 3.82
CA ILE A 198 31.75 27.34 3.36
C ILE A 198 33.08 27.94 2.85
N GLY A 199 34.18 27.34 3.23
CA GLY A 199 35.50 27.74 2.82
C GLY A 199 36.60 26.85 3.41
N LYS A 200 37.88 27.24 3.22
CA LYS A 200 39.03 26.42 3.67
C LYS A 200 39.05 26.14 5.18
N LYS A 201 38.52 27.07 6.00
CA LYS A 201 38.42 26.92 7.47
C LYS A 201 37.11 26.31 7.95
N HIS A 202 36.09 26.31 7.11
CA HIS A 202 34.75 25.81 7.39
C HIS A 202 34.36 24.88 6.25
N PRO A 203 34.62 23.55 6.37
CA PRO A 203 34.30 22.58 5.34
C PRO A 203 32.79 22.50 5.15
N PHE A 204 32.38 21.85 4.06
CA PHE A 204 30.95 21.59 3.77
C PHE A 204 30.33 20.75 4.89
N PRO A 205 29.20 21.19 5.51
CA PRO A 205 28.58 20.45 6.60
C PRO A 205 27.94 19.17 6.11
N PHE A 206 27.78 18.21 7.01
CA PHE A 206 26.93 17.06 6.75
C PHE A 206 25.47 17.52 6.70
N LEU A 207 24.81 17.31 5.56
CA LEU A 207 23.38 17.57 5.41
C LEU A 207 22.59 16.33 5.79
N ASN A 208 21.66 16.47 6.73
CA ASN A 208 20.78 15.38 7.14
C ASN A 208 19.80 15.01 6.04
N ASN A 209 19.37 13.75 6.05
CA ASN A 209 18.37 13.26 5.10
C ASN A 209 17.04 13.97 5.29
N GLN A 210 16.46 14.45 4.20
CA GLN A 210 15.13 15.08 4.15
C GLN A 210 14.97 16.40 4.94
N GLU A 211 16.01 16.93 5.57
CA GLU A 211 15.98 18.27 6.17
C GLU A 211 16.09 19.35 5.09
N ILE A 212 15.43 20.49 5.35
CA ILE A 212 15.47 21.69 4.50
C ILE A 212 16.58 22.61 4.97
N TYR A 213 17.34 23.13 4.01
CA TYR A 213 18.42 24.08 4.23
C TYR A 213 18.23 25.30 3.32
N ALA A 214 18.43 26.50 3.85
CA ALA A 214 18.56 27.69 3.03
C ALA A 214 20.03 27.84 2.58
N VAL A 215 20.25 28.00 1.28
CA VAL A 215 21.59 28.19 0.69
C VAL A 215 21.64 29.47 -0.10
N ALA A 216 22.79 30.13 -0.11
CA ALA A 216 23.00 31.30 -0.96
C ALA A 216 24.45 31.42 -1.47
N LEU A 217 24.59 32.17 -2.57
CA LEU A 217 25.84 32.66 -3.07
C LEU A 217 26.12 34.05 -2.46
N LEU A 218 27.17 34.14 -1.70
CA LEU A 218 27.65 35.38 -1.07
C LEU A 218 28.78 35.97 -1.89
N GLU A 219 28.64 37.24 -2.30
CA GLU A 219 29.69 37.99 -2.95
C GLU A 219 30.72 38.44 -1.93
N SER A 220 32.00 38.25 -2.25
CA SER A 220 33.13 38.70 -1.46
C SER A 220 34.18 39.34 -2.38
N LYS A 221 34.95 40.32 -1.86
CA LYS A 221 35.97 41.04 -2.61
C LYS A 221 36.95 40.12 -3.35
N ASN A 222 37.22 38.94 -2.81
CA ASN A 222 38.24 38.03 -3.34
C ASN A 222 37.68 36.78 -4.06
N ASN A 223 36.57 36.24 -3.59
CA ASN A 223 35.90 35.06 -4.20
C ASN A 223 34.46 34.92 -3.66
N ASP A 224 33.55 34.52 -4.52
CA ASP A 224 32.19 34.16 -4.11
C ASP A 224 32.24 32.95 -3.15
N LYS A 225 31.41 32.96 -2.12
CA LYS A 225 31.29 31.89 -1.11
C LYS A 225 29.89 31.34 -1.07
N ILE A 226 29.76 30.09 -0.72
CA ILE A 226 28.45 29.46 -0.46
C ILE A 226 28.20 29.50 1.04
N CYS A 227 26.96 29.79 1.43
CA CYS A 227 26.51 29.64 2.80
C CYS A 227 25.33 28.69 2.91
N ILE A 228 25.20 28.05 4.06
CA ILE A 228 24.12 27.12 4.39
C ILE A 228 23.57 27.48 5.77
N VAL A 229 22.23 27.46 5.88
CA VAL A 229 21.47 27.66 7.12
C VAL A 229 20.48 26.53 7.29
N PRO A 230 20.57 25.69 8.34
CA PRO A 230 19.57 24.65 8.60
C PRO A 230 18.22 25.24 8.99
N CYS A 231 17.12 24.77 8.36
CA CYS A 231 15.75 25.16 8.67
C CYS A 231 15.04 24.04 9.46
N ARG A 232 15.59 23.68 10.63
CA ARG A 232 15.19 22.48 11.38
C ARG A 232 13.73 22.54 11.86
N SER A 233 12.90 21.62 11.42
CA SER A 233 11.51 21.48 11.85
C SER A 233 11.37 21.08 13.34
N SER A 234 12.40 20.46 13.92
CA SER A 234 12.42 20.13 15.35
C SER A 234 12.63 21.35 16.27
N VAL A 235 13.09 22.48 15.71
CA VAL A 235 13.37 23.72 16.48
C VAL A 235 12.27 24.75 16.28
N PHE A 236 11.67 24.81 15.09
CA PHE A 236 10.72 25.85 14.70
C PHE A 236 9.35 25.25 14.37
N ASN A 237 8.27 25.97 14.74
CA ASN A 237 6.96 25.72 14.15
C ASN A 237 7.01 26.04 12.66
N ARG A 238 6.71 25.07 11.81
CA ARG A 238 6.86 25.22 10.37
C ARG A 238 5.91 26.24 9.77
N LEU A 239 4.66 26.34 10.30
CA LEU A 239 3.69 27.38 9.94
C LEU A 239 3.78 28.53 10.94
N VAL A 240 4.30 29.66 10.50
CA VAL A 240 4.36 30.89 11.28
C VAL A 240 3.14 31.74 10.92
N GLN A 241 2.31 32.06 11.91
CA GLN A 241 1.17 32.94 11.72
C GLN A 241 1.65 34.39 11.59
N ILE A 242 1.21 35.10 10.53
CA ILE A 242 1.68 36.46 10.24
C ILE A 242 1.07 37.44 11.21
N VAL A 243 -0.25 37.39 11.40
CA VAL A 243 -1.02 38.13 12.38
C VAL A 243 -1.92 37.15 13.11
N PRO A 244 -1.94 37.13 14.45
CA PRO A 244 -2.82 36.29 15.23
C PRO A 244 -4.28 36.36 14.76
N GLY A 245 -4.91 35.19 14.47
CA GLY A 245 -6.31 35.11 14.05
C GLY A 245 -6.58 35.47 12.57
N SER A 246 -5.59 35.89 11.79
CA SER A 246 -5.79 36.30 10.38
C SER A 246 -6.00 35.15 9.40
N GLY A 247 -5.67 33.90 9.78
CA GLY A 247 -5.65 32.77 8.88
C GLY A 247 -4.51 32.82 7.83
N ARG A 248 -3.60 33.78 7.95
CA ARG A 248 -2.47 33.96 7.05
C ARG A 248 -1.19 33.42 7.68
N TYR A 249 -0.51 32.56 6.97
CA TYR A 249 0.68 31.83 7.45
C TYR A 249 1.83 31.94 6.45
N MET A 250 3.05 31.83 6.96
CA MET A 250 4.27 31.70 6.18
C MET A 250 5.04 30.47 6.63
N LEU A 251 5.68 29.78 5.70
CA LEU A 251 6.60 28.69 6.04
C LEU A 251 7.88 29.28 6.65
N ILE A 252 8.36 28.70 7.75
CA ILE A 252 9.55 29.18 8.46
C ILE A 252 10.78 29.18 7.57
N GLU A 253 10.95 28.19 6.70
CA GLU A 253 12.03 28.10 5.75
C GLU A 253 12.02 29.26 4.74
N GLU A 254 10.85 29.75 4.35
CA GLU A 254 10.69 30.91 3.49
C GLU A 254 11.05 32.21 4.21
N LEU A 255 10.70 32.31 5.48
CA LEU A 255 11.09 33.44 6.33
C LEU A 255 12.61 33.51 6.52
N ILE A 256 13.24 32.35 6.82
CA ILE A 256 14.70 32.26 6.96
C ILE A 256 15.37 32.62 5.62
N LEU A 257 14.86 32.10 4.51
CA LEU A 257 15.41 32.41 3.18
C LEU A 257 15.28 33.88 2.84
N HIS A 258 14.17 34.54 3.25
CA HIS A 258 13.96 35.96 3.01
C HIS A 258 15.04 36.78 3.73
N TYR A 259 15.31 36.52 5.02
CA TYR A 259 16.24 37.28 5.87
C TYR A 259 17.68 36.79 5.79
N MET A 260 18.06 35.96 4.82
CA MET A 260 19.48 35.62 4.61
C MET A 260 20.41 36.85 4.47
N PRO A 261 20.02 37.97 3.81
CA PRO A 261 20.86 39.18 3.81
C PRO A 261 21.13 39.76 5.20
N MET A 262 20.19 39.64 6.13
CA MET A 262 20.35 40.08 7.51
C MET A 262 21.28 39.14 8.32
N ILE A 263 21.17 37.82 8.07
CA ILE A 263 22.05 36.81 8.70
C ILE A 263 23.52 37.03 8.26
N PHE A 264 23.73 37.42 7.01
CA PHE A 264 25.02 37.58 6.38
C PHE A 264 25.31 39.05 6.01
N GLU A 265 25.07 39.99 6.92
CA GLU A 265 25.14 41.44 6.69
C GLU A 265 26.47 41.94 6.09
N ASN A 266 27.57 41.23 6.34
CA ASN A 266 28.87 41.57 5.79
C ASN A 266 29.11 41.08 4.35
N TYR A 267 28.08 40.49 3.71
CA TYR A 267 28.16 39.96 2.36
C TYR A 267 26.97 40.43 1.53
N THR A 268 27.13 40.52 0.24
CA THR A 268 26.00 40.68 -0.71
C THR A 268 25.50 39.30 -1.13
N VAL A 269 24.23 39.04 -0.94
CA VAL A 269 23.58 37.79 -1.36
C VAL A 269 23.16 37.89 -2.84
N LYS A 270 23.87 37.14 -3.74
CA LYS A 270 23.61 37.16 -5.20
C LYS A 270 22.44 36.29 -5.60
N SER A 271 22.40 35.08 -5.09
CA SER A 271 21.28 34.12 -5.33
C SER A 271 21.04 33.28 -4.09
N LYS A 272 19.79 32.88 -3.86
CA LYS A 272 19.41 32.08 -2.68
C LYS A 272 18.28 31.12 -3.02
N SER A 273 18.28 29.95 -2.40
CA SER A 273 17.24 28.91 -2.57
C SER A 273 17.15 28.04 -1.33
N LEU A 274 16.02 27.39 -1.14
CA LEU A 274 15.92 26.25 -0.25
C LEU A 274 16.43 25.01 -0.98
N ILE A 275 17.12 24.12 -0.28
CA ILE A 275 17.51 22.80 -0.79
C ILE A 275 17.06 21.72 0.19
N ARG A 276 16.82 20.52 -0.35
CA ARG A 276 16.51 19.30 0.41
C ARG A 276 17.21 18.13 -0.27
N ILE A 277 17.88 17.27 0.50
CA ILE A 277 18.55 16.11 -0.04
C ILE A 277 17.84 14.83 0.38
N THR A 278 17.84 13.84 -0.51
CA THR A 278 17.42 12.48 -0.21
C THR A 278 18.64 11.57 -0.29
N ARG A 279 18.90 10.82 0.81
CA ARG A 279 20.01 9.88 0.91
C ARG A 279 19.54 8.47 0.61
N ASN A 280 20.44 7.62 0.12
CA ASN A 280 20.22 6.18 0.04
C ASN A 280 19.88 5.62 1.44
N ALA A 281 19.06 4.59 1.52
CA ALA A 281 18.73 3.88 2.75
C ALA A 281 18.81 2.35 2.58
N ASP A 282 19.32 1.89 1.44
CA ASP A 282 19.48 0.46 1.13
C ASP A 282 20.89 0.03 1.53
N ILE A 283 21.01 -0.66 2.66
CA ILE A 283 22.26 -1.28 3.14
C ILE A 283 22.07 -2.79 2.96
N ASP A 284 23.09 -3.45 2.45
CA ASP A 284 23.15 -4.91 2.48
C ASP A 284 23.48 -5.34 3.93
N ILE A 285 22.51 -6.04 4.51
CA ILE A 285 22.57 -6.43 5.93
C ILE A 285 23.59 -7.54 6.13
N ASP A 286 23.80 -8.37 5.12
CA ASP A 286 24.69 -9.54 5.20
C ASP A 286 26.17 -9.16 5.42
N GLU A 287 26.57 -7.93 5.06
CA GLU A 287 27.90 -7.41 5.37
C GLU A 287 28.09 -6.98 6.83
N ILE A 288 26.99 -6.67 7.54
CA ILE A 288 27.03 -6.15 8.93
C ILE A 288 26.99 -7.30 9.94
N PHE A 289 26.41 -8.44 9.58
CA PHE A 289 26.27 -9.62 10.44
C PHE A 289 27.49 -10.56 10.40
N ALA A 290 28.63 -10.10 9.89
CA ALA A 290 29.85 -10.92 9.85
C ALA A 290 30.52 -11.10 11.22
N ASP A 291 30.09 -10.39 12.24
CA ASP A 291 30.65 -10.46 13.60
C ASP A 291 29.76 -11.34 14.47
N GLU A 292 30.23 -12.55 14.79
CA GLU A 292 29.48 -13.56 15.56
C GLU A 292 29.29 -13.20 17.04
N ASP A 293 30.06 -12.22 17.56
CA ASP A 293 30.04 -11.83 18.97
C ASP A 293 28.96 -10.79 19.31
N ILE A 294 28.28 -10.22 18.31
CA ILE A 294 27.27 -9.15 18.51
C ILE A 294 25.85 -9.75 18.39
N SER A 295 24.96 -9.41 19.32
CA SER A 295 23.57 -9.86 19.23
C SER A 295 22.87 -9.31 17.98
N TYR A 296 21.94 -10.07 17.39
CA TYR A 296 21.18 -9.66 16.21
C TYR A 296 20.50 -8.30 16.40
N ARG A 297 20.04 -8.01 17.61
CA ARG A 297 19.42 -6.72 17.96
C ARG A 297 20.43 -5.56 17.91
N GLU A 298 21.61 -5.73 18.45
CA GLU A 298 22.68 -4.72 18.43
C GLU A 298 23.14 -4.44 17.00
N SER A 299 23.31 -5.48 16.20
CA SER A 299 23.61 -5.35 14.77
C SER A 299 22.55 -4.54 14.03
N MET A 300 21.26 -4.73 14.36
CA MET A 300 20.17 -3.93 13.80
C MET A 300 20.23 -2.46 14.25
N GLU A 301 20.58 -2.17 15.48
CA GLU A 301 20.76 -0.79 15.97
C GLU A 301 21.92 -0.10 15.25
N GLU A 302 23.03 -0.80 15.03
CA GLU A 302 24.18 -0.26 14.27
C GLU A 302 23.80 -0.01 12.79
N MET A 303 23.09 -0.92 12.16
CA MET A 303 22.54 -0.71 10.81
C MET A 303 21.70 0.56 10.71
N ILE A 304 20.84 0.83 11.68
CA ILE A 304 20.03 2.05 11.71
C ILE A 304 20.93 3.29 11.74
N ARG A 305 22.00 3.27 12.55
CA ARG A 305 22.99 4.37 12.62
C ARG A 305 23.74 4.56 11.30
N MET A 306 24.21 3.47 10.67
CA MET A 306 24.92 3.55 9.39
C MET A 306 24.05 4.10 8.27
N ARG A 307 22.78 3.71 8.23
CA ARG A 307 21.83 4.16 7.20
C ARG A 307 21.70 5.68 7.11
N THR A 308 21.87 6.40 8.22
CA THR A 308 21.78 7.86 8.23
C THR A 308 22.94 8.54 7.48
N LYS A 309 24.06 7.85 7.29
CA LYS A 309 25.30 8.38 6.69
C LYS A 309 25.47 8.03 5.22
N LEU A 310 24.54 7.25 4.62
CA LEU A 310 24.64 6.85 3.22
C LEU A 310 24.66 8.02 2.23
N CYS A 311 25.12 7.76 1.01
CA CYS A 311 25.32 8.78 0.00
C CYS A 311 24.02 9.50 -0.42
N PRO A 312 24.04 10.80 -0.72
CA PRO A 312 22.93 11.49 -1.37
C PRO A 312 22.66 10.91 -2.77
N ILE A 313 21.39 10.83 -3.13
CA ILE A 313 20.94 10.34 -4.43
C ILE A 313 20.03 11.33 -5.18
N ARG A 314 19.50 12.33 -4.48
CA ARG A 314 18.67 13.39 -5.03
C ARG A 314 18.87 14.69 -4.27
N MET A 315 18.90 15.80 -5.00
CA MET A 315 18.79 17.15 -4.44
C MET A 315 17.60 17.88 -5.08
N GLU A 316 16.75 18.44 -4.24
CA GLU A 316 15.63 19.29 -4.63
C GLU A 316 15.94 20.72 -4.26
N TYR A 317 15.49 21.70 -5.06
CA TYR A 317 15.70 23.13 -4.77
C TYR A 317 14.51 23.97 -5.22
N SER A 318 14.19 25.03 -4.44
CA SER A 318 12.93 25.78 -4.58
C SER A 318 13.00 26.98 -5.53
N ARG A 319 14.20 27.49 -5.79
CA ARG A 319 14.42 28.67 -6.66
C ARG A 319 15.62 28.46 -7.55
N VAL A 320 15.59 29.08 -8.73
CA VAL A 320 16.73 29.05 -9.63
C VAL A 320 17.99 29.58 -8.91
N LEU A 321 18.99 28.75 -8.80
CA LEU A 321 20.31 29.05 -8.25
C LEU A 321 21.32 29.33 -9.36
N ASP A 322 22.32 30.16 -9.06
CA ASP A 322 23.48 30.31 -9.92
C ASP A 322 24.09 28.93 -10.22
N GLU A 323 24.46 28.68 -11.47
CA GLU A 323 24.99 27.40 -11.90
C GLU A 323 26.30 27.00 -11.19
N LYS A 324 27.09 28.00 -10.74
CA LYS A 324 28.28 27.75 -9.92
C LYS A 324 27.89 27.10 -8.56
N VAL A 325 26.79 27.56 -7.97
CA VAL A 325 26.28 26.99 -6.70
C VAL A 325 25.81 25.55 -6.92
N ILE A 326 25.01 25.31 -7.96
CA ILE A 326 24.55 23.95 -8.28
C ILE A 326 25.74 23.02 -8.52
N ARG A 327 26.72 23.45 -9.32
CA ARG A 327 27.93 22.65 -9.58
C ARG A 327 28.72 22.38 -8.30
N SER A 328 28.87 23.38 -7.43
CA SER A 328 29.58 23.20 -6.17
C SER A 328 28.85 22.27 -5.22
N LEU A 329 27.52 22.43 -5.05
CA LEU A 329 26.72 21.53 -4.24
C LEU A 329 26.75 20.08 -4.78
N CYS A 330 26.64 19.91 -6.10
CA CYS A 330 26.77 18.60 -6.71
C CYS A 330 28.13 17.95 -6.46
N LYS A 331 29.22 18.73 -6.51
CA LYS A 331 30.55 18.24 -6.21
C LYS A 331 30.69 17.78 -4.75
N GLU A 332 30.26 18.61 -3.79
CA GLU A 332 30.35 18.31 -2.36
C GLU A 332 29.45 17.13 -1.95
N LEU A 333 28.31 16.98 -2.62
CA LEU A 333 27.32 15.92 -2.38
C LEU A 333 27.56 14.67 -3.25
N ASN A 334 28.56 14.68 -4.14
CA ASN A 334 28.82 13.62 -5.13
C ASN A 334 27.57 13.26 -5.99
N LEU A 335 26.85 14.31 -6.43
CA LEU A 335 25.66 14.18 -7.28
C LEU A 335 25.96 14.61 -8.72
N LYS A 336 25.28 14.02 -9.68
CA LYS A 336 25.23 14.49 -11.07
C LYS A 336 24.13 15.55 -11.21
N LYS A 337 24.21 16.43 -12.23
CA LYS A 337 23.21 17.47 -12.50
C LYS A 337 21.81 16.87 -12.77
N GLU A 338 21.72 15.69 -13.36
CA GLU A 338 20.48 14.97 -13.64
C GLU A 338 19.73 14.57 -12.36
N GLN A 339 20.44 14.45 -11.22
CA GLN A 339 19.89 14.13 -9.90
C GLN A 339 19.40 15.37 -9.14
N THR A 340 19.38 16.54 -9.80
CA THR A 340 18.87 17.78 -9.23
C THR A 340 17.49 18.11 -9.81
N PHE A 341 16.56 18.55 -8.94
CA PHE A 341 15.15 18.76 -9.27
C PHE A 341 14.69 20.13 -8.77
N HIS A 342 14.40 21.03 -9.72
CA HIS A 342 13.76 22.30 -9.40
C HIS A 342 12.26 22.12 -9.23
N GLN A 343 11.68 22.72 -8.20
CA GLN A 343 10.23 22.77 -7.98
C GLN A 343 9.86 24.03 -7.19
N GLU A 344 8.84 24.76 -7.63
CA GLU A 344 8.39 26.00 -6.98
C GLU A 344 7.45 25.77 -5.79
N THR A 345 7.02 24.52 -5.57
CA THR A 345 6.25 24.12 -4.39
C THR A 345 7.15 23.94 -3.18
N PRO A 346 6.61 23.93 -1.95
CA PRO A 346 7.36 23.52 -0.76
C PRO A 346 8.08 22.19 -0.97
N LEU A 347 9.28 22.05 -0.40
CA LEU A 347 10.11 20.85 -0.55
C LEU A 347 9.68 19.68 0.34
N ASP A 348 8.75 19.94 1.25
CA ASP A 348 8.13 18.99 2.16
C ASP A 348 6.68 19.39 2.40
N PHE A 349 5.78 18.41 2.63
CA PHE A 349 4.34 18.63 2.69
C PHE A 349 3.70 18.30 4.05
N ASP A 350 4.47 18.05 5.11
CA ASP A 350 3.91 17.72 6.43
C ASP A 350 3.04 18.85 7.01
N PHE A 351 3.28 20.10 6.62
CA PHE A 351 2.48 21.24 7.07
C PHE A 351 1.02 21.17 6.63
N VAL A 352 0.66 20.39 5.60
CA VAL A 352 -0.74 20.27 5.13
C VAL A 352 -1.62 19.67 6.22
N PHE A 353 -1.09 18.80 7.08
CA PHE A 353 -1.84 18.24 8.21
C PHE A 353 -2.21 19.31 9.24
N LYS A 354 -1.36 20.33 9.42
CA LYS A 354 -1.72 21.49 10.26
C LYS A 354 -2.83 22.34 9.64
N ILE A 355 -2.85 22.48 8.30
CA ILE A 355 -3.97 23.12 7.59
C ILE A 355 -5.27 22.34 7.82
N GLN A 356 -5.22 21.01 7.73
CA GLN A 356 -6.38 20.16 8.00
C GLN A 356 -6.87 20.30 9.44
N ASP A 357 -5.97 20.37 10.43
CA ASP A 357 -6.33 20.61 11.82
C ASP A 357 -7.09 21.94 12.00
N MET A 358 -6.67 23.00 11.31
CA MET A 358 -7.35 24.30 11.32
C MET A 358 -8.75 24.23 10.70
N LEU A 359 -8.94 23.35 9.71
CA LEU A 359 -10.20 23.19 8.96
C LEU A 359 -11.06 22.03 9.48
N ARG A 360 -10.67 21.35 10.57
CA ARG A 360 -11.33 20.13 11.08
C ARG A 360 -12.83 20.27 11.34
N ASN A 361 -13.29 21.49 11.65
CA ASN A 361 -14.71 21.78 11.88
C ASN A 361 -15.53 21.83 10.58
N ARG A 362 -14.89 21.86 9.40
CA ARG A 362 -15.51 21.89 8.09
C ARG A 362 -15.65 20.47 7.56
N LYS A 363 -16.72 19.77 7.95
CA LYS A 363 -16.93 18.34 7.64
C LYS A 363 -16.96 18.05 6.16
N GLU A 364 -17.42 18.99 5.34
CA GLU A 364 -17.49 18.90 3.89
C GLU A 364 -16.12 18.81 3.20
N LEU A 365 -15.04 19.16 3.89
CA LEU A 365 -13.68 19.11 3.37
C LEU A 365 -12.97 17.76 3.61
N PHE A 366 -13.65 16.83 4.30
CA PHE A 366 -13.11 15.53 4.69
C PHE A 366 -14.04 14.41 4.25
N PHE A 367 -13.52 13.21 4.06
CA PHE A 367 -14.35 12.03 3.88
C PHE A 367 -15.32 11.84 5.05
N LYS A 368 -16.54 11.42 4.75
CA LYS A 368 -17.52 11.01 5.77
C LYS A 368 -16.87 9.97 6.69
N ARG A 369 -16.86 10.23 8.00
CA ARG A 369 -16.28 9.31 8.98
C ARG A 369 -16.96 7.95 8.88
N ARG A 370 -16.19 6.91 8.66
CA ARG A 370 -16.60 5.50 8.66
C ARG A 370 -15.98 4.80 9.87
N ILE A 371 -16.74 3.98 10.56
CA ILE A 371 -16.31 3.23 11.73
C ILE A 371 -16.38 1.74 11.37
N PRO A 372 -15.28 0.96 11.51
CA PRO A 372 -15.31 -0.47 11.28
C PRO A 372 -16.39 -1.16 12.12
N GLN A 373 -17.22 -1.98 11.50
CA GLN A 373 -18.32 -2.66 12.17
C GLN A 373 -17.89 -4.02 12.72
N VAL A 374 -18.57 -4.53 13.73
CA VAL A 374 -18.39 -5.93 14.13
C VAL A 374 -19.04 -6.80 13.06
N SER A 375 -18.33 -7.84 12.60
CA SER A 375 -18.84 -8.74 11.59
C SER A 375 -20.18 -9.36 12.01
N THR A 376 -21.13 -9.41 11.09
CA THR A 376 -22.43 -10.07 11.31
C THR A 376 -22.31 -11.58 11.50
N ALA A 377 -21.16 -12.15 11.13
CA ALA A 377 -20.85 -13.57 11.38
C ALA A 377 -20.53 -13.89 12.83
N ILE A 378 -20.37 -12.86 13.70
CA ILE A 378 -19.92 -13.00 15.10
C ILE A 378 -21.04 -12.63 16.06
N ASP A 379 -21.34 -13.53 16.98
CA ASP A 379 -22.18 -13.28 18.14
C ASP A 379 -21.30 -12.77 19.30
N LYS A 380 -21.53 -11.51 19.70
CA LYS A 380 -20.75 -10.86 20.77
C LYS A 380 -20.97 -11.48 22.16
N THR A 381 -21.98 -12.32 22.32
CA THR A 381 -22.33 -12.95 23.59
C THR A 381 -21.70 -14.33 23.78
N GLN A 382 -21.11 -14.90 22.72
CA GLN A 382 -20.48 -16.22 22.72
C GLN A 382 -18.95 -16.11 22.67
N PRO A 383 -18.21 -17.06 23.30
CA PRO A 383 -16.76 -17.14 23.17
C PRO A 383 -16.33 -17.27 21.71
N MET A 384 -15.23 -16.65 21.34
CA MET A 384 -14.71 -16.66 19.96
C MET A 384 -14.24 -18.06 19.55
N ILE A 385 -13.60 -18.80 20.43
CA ILE A 385 -13.12 -20.17 20.19
C ILE A 385 -14.30 -21.06 19.81
N ASP A 386 -15.38 -21.06 20.60
CA ASP A 386 -16.57 -21.88 20.35
C ASP A 386 -17.28 -21.55 19.01
N GLN A 387 -17.20 -20.28 18.58
CA GLN A 387 -17.77 -19.85 17.31
C GLN A 387 -16.94 -20.34 16.13
N ILE A 388 -15.61 -20.26 16.24
CA ILE A 388 -14.68 -20.64 15.17
C ILE A 388 -14.67 -22.18 15.02
N GLU A 389 -14.82 -22.94 16.11
CA GLU A 389 -15.00 -24.40 16.03
C GLU A 389 -16.23 -24.82 15.22
N LYS A 390 -17.30 -24.02 15.25
CA LYS A 390 -18.55 -24.32 14.52
C LYS A 390 -18.51 -23.94 13.05
N LYS A 391 -17.78 -22.86 12.71
CA LYS A 391 -17.66 -22.35 11.35
C LYS A 391 -16.46 -21.43 11.22
N ASP A 392 -15.87 -21.40 10.07
CA ASP A 392 -14.85 -20.43 9.72
C ASP A 392 -15.38 -18.99 9.79
N ILE A 393 -14.54 -18.04 10.19
CA ILE A 393 -14.88 -16.62 10.26
C ILE A 393 -13.88 -15.83 9.42
N LEU A 394 -14.39 -15.08 8.44
CA LEU A 394 -13.61 -14.14 7.64
C LEU A 394 -13.92 -12.71 8.07
N LEU A 395 -12.88 -11.96 8.43
CA LEU A 395 -12.98 -10.51 8.62
C LEU A 395 -12.39 -9.76 7.44
N SER A 396 -13.03 -8.66 7.05
CA SER A 396 -12.61 -7.79 5.96
C SER A 396 -12.35 -6.37 6.48
N TYR A 397 -11.07 -6.03 6.66
CA TYR A 397 -10.65 -4.68 7.07
C TYR A 397 -10.66 -3.71 5.88
N PRO A 398 -10.92 -2.40 6.10
CA PRO A 398 -11.29 -1.69 7.34
C PRO A 398 -12.80 -1.69 7.59
N PHE A 399 -13.58 -2.42 6.81
CA PHE A 399 -15.03 -2.44 6.86
C PHE A 399 -15.52 -3.10 8.14
N GLU A 400 -14.89 -4.23 8.49
CA GLU A 400 -15.08 -4.93 9.75
C GLU A 400 -13.92 -4.68 10.69
N SER A 401 -14.20 -4.77 12.00
CA SER A 401 -13.25 -4.40 13.06
C SER A 401 -12.27 -5.53 13.38
N MET A 402 -10.98 -5.19 13.49
CA MET A 402 -9.96 -6.08 14.04
C MET A 402 -10.18 -6.46 15.51
N THR A 403 -11.07 -5.74 16.22
CA THR A 403 -11.37 -5.99 17.63
C THR A 403 -11.82 -7.43 17.88
N SER A 404 -12.49 -8.06 16.93
CA SER A 404 -12.92 -9.47 17.06
C SER A 404 -11.73 -10.42 17.15
N PHE A 405 -10.68 -10.21 16.36
CA PHE A 405 -9.45 -10.99 16.46
C PHE A 405 -8.70 -10.68 17.77
N ILE A 406 -8.67 -9.42 18.21
CA ILE A 406 -8.06 -9.04 19.50
C ILE A 406 -8.82 -9.71 20.66
N ASN A 407 -10.14 -9.82 20.57
CA ASN A 407 -10.94 -10.51 21.57
C ASN A 407 -10.61 -12.01 21.61
N LEU A 408 -10.40 -12.66 20.47
CA LEU A 408 -9.92 -14.04 20.42
C LEU A 408 -8.57 -14.21 21.15
N LEU A 409 -7.62 -13.29 20.98
CA LEU A 409 -6.34 -13.34 21.69
C LEU A 409 -6.52 -13.12 23.20
N LYS A 410 -7.36 -12.18 23.62
CA LYS A 410 -7.66 -11.93 25.05
C LYS A 410 -8.38 -13.10 25.70
N GLU A 411 -9.31 -13.74 24.99
CA GLU A 411 -9.96 -14.97 25.43
C GLU A 411 -8.90 -16.08 25.61
N ALA A 412 -8.06 -16.30 24.58
CA ALA A 412 -7.00 -17.30 24.64
C ALA A 412 -5.98 -17.04 25.76
N ALA A 413 -5.70 -15.79 26.11
CA ALA A 413 -4.81 -15.43 27.19
C ALA A 413 -5.32 -15.86 28.57
N THR A 414 -6.64 -15.90 28.76
CA THR A 414 -7.27 -16.19 30.06
C THR A 414 -7.91 -17.57 30.15
N ASP A 415 -8.21 -18.24 29.04
CA ASP A 415 -8.82 -19.57 29.01
C ASP A 415 -7.82 -20.61 29.59
N PRO A 416 -8.17 -21.32 30.67
CA PRO A 416 -7.29 -22.34 31.30
C PRO A 416 -6.99 -23.52 30.36
N ASN A 417 -7.82 -23.78 29.36
CA ASN A 417 -7.63 -24.85 28.40
C ASN A 417 -6.58 -24.50 27.33
N VAL A 418 -6.32 -23.22 27.07
CA VAL A 418 -5.30 -22.81 26.13
C VAL A 418 -3.91 -23.10 26.68
N ALA A 419 -3.13 -23.87 25.92
CA ALA A 419 -1.77 -24.27 26.27
C ALA A 419 -0.72 -23.35 25.63
N SER A 420 -0.90 -22.98 24.37
CA SER A 420 0.09 -22.16 23.66
C SER A 420 -0.50 -21.22 22.63
N ILE A 421 0.20 -20.09 22.39
CA ILE A 421 -0.07 -19.14 21.32
C ILE A 421 1.22 -18.93 20.54
N LYS A 422 1.22 -19.19 19.23
CA LYS A 422 2.33 -18.91 18.32
C LYS A 422 1.93 -17.86 17.31
N MET A 423 2.77 -16.83 17.08
CA MET A 423 2.41 -15.71 16.22
C MET A 423 3.61 -15.13 15.48
N THR A 424 3.39 -14.63 14.22
CA THR A 424 4.39 -13.89 13.47
C THR A 424 4.09 -12.41 13.51
N LEU A 425 5.06 -11.55 13.82
CA LEU A 425 4.93 -10.10 13.85
C LEU A 425 5.91 -9.45 12.87
N TYR A 426 5.42 -8.53 12.04
CA TYR A 426 6.22 -7.79 11.06
C TYR A 426 6.21 -6.28 11.32
N ARG A 427 5.04 -5.65 11.41
CA ARG A 427 4.84 -4.24 11.75
C ARG A 427 3.78 -4.14 12.82
N VAL A 428 4.16 -3.62 13.97
CA VAL A 428 3.31 -3.54 15.16
C VAL A 428 2.99 -2.08 15.47
N ALA A 429 1.80 -1.80 15.98
CA ALA A 429 1.45 -0.45 16.43
C ALA A 429 2.28 -0.05 17.67
N LYS A 430 2.52 1.25 17.88
CA LYS A 430 3.23 1.74 19.08
C LYS A 430 2.53 1.34 20.38
N ASN A 431 1.20 1.31 20.39
CA ASN A 431 0.36 0.86 21.50
C ASN A 431 -0.48 -0.30 20.98
N SER A 432 0.10 -1.50 20.94
CA SER A 432 -0.53 -2.66 20.32
C SER A 432 -1.28 -3.51 21.33
N GLN A 433 -2.60 -3.58 21.21
CA GLN A 433 -3.44 -4.49 21.98
C GLN A 433 -3.17 -5.98 21.65
N VAL A 434 -2.66 -6.26 20.45
CA VAL A 434 -2.23 -7.61 20.07
C VAL A 434 -1.04 -8.04 20.90
N VAL A 435 -0.04 -7.17 21.04
CA VAL A 435 1.15 -7.49 21.85
C VAL A 435 0.81 -7.53 23.34
N GLU A 436 -0.02 -6.62 23.83
CA GLU A 436 -0.49 -6.67 25.22
C GLU A 436 -1.19 -8.02 25.53
N ALA A 437 -2.08 -8.50 24.62
CA ALA A 437 -2.73 -9.80 24.83
C ALA A 437 -1.75 -11.00 24.81
N LEU A 438 -0.63 -10.91 24.07
CA LEU A 438 0.43 -11.93 24.08
C LEU A 438 1.22 -11.89 25.41
N ILE A 439 1.48 -10.70 25.93
CA ILE A 439 2.09 -10.49 27.26
C ILE A 439 1.16 -11.07 28.34
N ASP A 440 -0.13 -10.68 28.33
CA ASP A 440 -1.13 -11.21 29.28
C ASP A 440 -1.17 -12.76 29.25
N ALA A 441 -1.07 -13.36 28.04
CA ALA A 441 -1.05 -14.81 27.90
C ALA A 441 0.20 -15.44 28.54
N ALA A 442 1.38 -14.87 28.36
CA ALA A 442 2.61 -15.36 28.95
C ALA A 442 2.60 -15.23 30.49
N GLU A 443 2.15 -14.09 31.01
CA GLU A 443 1.97 -13.84 32.43
C GLU A 443 0.94 -14.79 33.07
N ASN A 444 -0.08 -15.24 32.32
CA ASN A 444 -1.04 -16.29 32.72
C ASN A 444 -0.51 -17.72 32.52
N GLY A 445 0.79 -17.90 32.27
CA GLY A 445 1.46 -19.19 32.20
C GLY A 445 1.25 -19.95 30.88
N LYS A 446 0.82 -19.30 29.80
CA LYS A 446 0.73 -19.92 28.48
C LYS A 446 2.11 -19.94 27.82
N GLU A 447 2.39 -20.97 26.99
CA GLU A 447 3.55 -20.97 26.14
C GLU A 447 3.30 -19.98 24.98
N VAL A 448 3.98 -18.83 24.97
CA VAL A 448 3.87 -17.81 23.93
C VAL A 448 5.14 -17.75 23.11
N VAL A 449 5.05 -18.09 21.82
CA VAL A 449 6.17 -18.05 20.87
C VAL A 449 5.89 -16.99 19.82
N VAL A 450 6.73 -15.96 19.76
CA VAL A 450 6.54 -14.85 18.84
C VAL A 450 7.75 -14.71 17.92
N MET A 451 7.51 -14.88 16.64
CA MET A 451 8.50 -14.54 15.62
C MET A 451 8.39 -13.06 15.29
N VAL A 452 9.43 -12.27 15.57
CA VAL A 452 9.50 -10.83 15.32
C VAL A 452 10.50 -10.53 14.19
N GLU A 453 10.03 -10.00 13.07
CA GLU A 453 10.90 -9.58 11.96
C GLU A 453 11.47 -8.19 12.24
N LEU A 454 12.72 -8.10 12.70
CA LEU A 454 13.37 -6.82 13.00
C LEU A 454 13.76 -6.03 11.74
N ARG A 455 13.88 -6.68 10.57
CA ARG A 455 14.21 -6.04 9.29
C ARG A 455 13.00 -5.40 8.59
N ALA A 456 11.93 -5.06 9.35
CA ALA A 456 10.80 -4.30 8.85
C ALA A 456 11.23 -2.84 8.67
N ARG A 457 11.52 -2.41 7.44
CA ARG A 457 12.08 -1.08 7.13
C ARG A 457 11.29 0.05 7.75
N PHE A 458 11.99 0.93 8.47
CA PHE A 458 11.50 2.10 9.17
C PHE A 458 10.65 1.82 10.45
N ASP A 459 10.42 0.55 10.78
CA ASP A 459 9.75 0.12 12.02
C ASP A 459 10.70 -0.65 12.95
N GLU A 460 11.99 -0.74 12.59
CA GLU A 460 12.98 -1.54 13.30
C GLU A 460 13.05 -1.19 14.79
N GLN A 461 13.13 0.11 15.12
CA GLN A 461 13.23 0.58 16.50
C GLN A 461 12.00 0.19 17.33
N ASN A 462 10.80 0.33 16.77
CA ASN A 462 9.56 -0.04 17.44
C ASN A 462 9.48 -1.56 17.68
N ASN A 463 9.94 -2.37 16.72
CA ASN A 463 9.94 -3.83 16.85
C ASN A 463 10.97 -4.30 17.88
N ILE A 464 12.14 -3.63 17.98
CA ILE A 464 13.16 -3.87 19.01
C ILE A 464 12.57 -3.59 20.40
N GLU A 465 11.88 -2.47 20.58
CA GLU A 465 11.28 -2.11 21.87
C GLU A 465 10.22 -3.13 22.32
N TRP A 466 9.32 -3.52 21.42
CA TRP A 466 8.30 -4.51 21.70
C TRP A 466 8.87 -5.90 21.96
N SER A 467 9.92 -6.32 21.26
CA SER A 467 10.55 -7.62 21.51
C SER A 467 11.12 -7.71 22.93
N ARG A 468 11.75 -6.63 23.44
CA ARG A 468 12.25 -6.57 24.83
C ARG A 468 11.11 -6.74 25.84
N ARG A 469 10.01 -5.97 25.66
CA ARG A 469 8.86 -6.06 26.58
C ARG A 469 8.22 -7.45 26.61
N MET A 470 8.13 -8.12 25.46
CA MET A 470 7.60 -9.48 25.39
C MET A 470 8.56 -10.50 26.03
N GLU A 471 9.88 -10.37 25.85
CA GLU A 471 10.87 -11.20 26.52
C GLU A 471 10.81 -11.04 28.04
N ASP A 472 10.73 -9.81 28.54
CA ASP A 472 10.60 -9.49 29.96
C ASP A 472 9.34 -10.12 30.60
N ALA A 473 8.26 -10.27 29.82
CA ALA A 473 7.00 -10.91 30.22
C ALA A 473 7.02 -12.47 30.12
N GLY A 474 8.12 -13.05 29.62
CA GLY A 474 8.28 -14.51 29.51
C GLY A 474 7.85 -15.07 28.13
N CYS A 475 7.60 -14.26 27.12
CA CYS A 475 7.41 -14.73 25.76
C CYS A 475 8.74 -15.24 25.18
N ARG A 476 8.69 -16.34 24.44
CA ARG A 476 9.82 -16.82 23.63
C ARG A 476 9.86 -16.06 22.32
N ILE A 477 10.88 -15.21 22.13
CA ILE A 477 11.06 -14.42 20.91
C ILE A 477 12.03 -15.10 19.95
N ILE A 478 11.68 -15.09 18.66
CA ILE A 478 12.50 -15.59 17.54
C ILE A 478 12.67 -14.45 16.56
N TYR A 479 13.91 -14.17 16.16
CA TYR A 479 14.25 -13.02 15.29
C TYR A 479 14.35 -13.38 13.79
N GLY A 480 13.70 -14.46 13.38
CA GLY A 480 13.59 -14.83 11.98
C GLY A 480 14.51 -15.97 11.58
N ILE A 481 14.81 -16.04 10.29
CA ILE A 481 15.66 -17.04 9.65
C ILE A 481 16.75 -16.27 8.91
N ASP A 482 17.99 -16.74 8.95
CA ASP A 482 19.10 -16.13 8.23
C ASP A 482 18.80 -16.01 6.74
N HIS A 483 19.17 -14.87 6.17
CA HIS A 483 18.96 -14.52 4.76
C HIS A 483 17.52 -14.58 4.26
N THR A 484 16.53 -14.99 5.09
CA THR A 484 15.13 -15.14 4.71
C THR A 484 14.22 -14.31 5.62
N LYS A 485 13.57 -13.28 5.08
CA LYS A 485 12.60 -12.48 5.85
C LYS A 485 11.30 -13.23 6.05
N VAL A 486 10.77 -13.22 7.27
CA VAL A 486 9.43 -13.75 7.55
C VAL A 486 8.39 -12.64 7.38
N HIS A 487 7.48 -12.85 6.43
CA HIS A 487 6.44 -11.87 6.11
C HIS A 487 5.03 -12.47 6.16
N SER A 488 4.88 -13.73 6.53
CA SER A 488 3.58 -14.35 6.79
C SER A 488 2.85 -13.65 7.96
N LYS A 489 1.53 -13.73 7.99
CA LYS A 489 0.67 -13.25 9.06
C LYS A 489 -0.17 -14.42 9.51
N ILE A 490 0.37 -15.18 10.45
CA ILE A 490 -0.22 -16.39 11.01
C ILE A 490 -0.20 -16.36 12.52
N CYS A 491 -1.28 -16.85 13.12
CA CYS A 491 -1.41 -17.07 14.53
C CYS A 491 -1.99 -18.48 14.75
N LEU A 492 -1.42 -19.25 15.66
CA LEU A 492 -1.87 -20.59 16.02
C LEU A 492 -2.10 -20.63 17.52
N ILE A 493 -3.34 -20.86 17.94
CA ILE A 493 -3.76 -21.06 19.32
C ILE A 493 -4.02 -22.54 19.52
N SER A 494 -3.30 -23.18 20.46
CA SER A 494 -3.47 -24.60 20.78
C SER A 494 -4.10 -24.75 22.16
N TYR A 495 -5.17 -25.53 22.25
CA TYR A 495 -5.93 -25.73 23.48
C TYR A 495 -6.33 -27.20 23.66
N LYS A 496 -6.65 -27.59 24.89
CA LYS A 496 -7.11 -28.93 25.23
C LYS A 496 -8.62 -28.95 25.32
N LYS A 497 -9.27 -29.89 24.61
CA LYS A 497 -10.69 -30.14 24.69
C LYS A 497 -10.94 -31.64 24.48
N ASP A 498 -11.78 -32.25 25.29
CA ASP A 498 -12.13 -33.67 25.20
C ASP A 498 -10.90 -34.63 25.20
N ASN A 499 -9.88 -34.34 25.99
CA ASN A 499 -8.57 -35.02 26.03
C ASN A 499 -7.76 -34.98 24.72
N GLN A 500 -8.11 -34.10 23.80
CA GLN A 500 -7.40 -33.88 22.53
C GLN A 500 -6.83 -32.47 22.47
N VAL A 501 -5.75 -32.30 21.74
CA VAL A 501 -5.22 -30.98 21.38
C VAL A 501 -5.94 -30.52 20.12
N LYS A 502 -6.59 -29.37 20.23
CA LYS A 502 -7.25 -28.69 19.11
C LYS A 502 -6.57 -27.36 18.81
N HIS A 503 -6.83 -26.83 17.64
CA HIS A 503 -6.20 -25.61 17.19
C HIS A 503 -7.20 -24.62 16.62
N ILE A 504 -6.99 -23.34 16.90
CA ILE A 504 -7.53 -22.24 16.10
C ILE A 504 -6.39 -21.61 15.35
N THR A 505 -6.55 -21.54 14.04
CA THR A 505 -5.57 -20.91 13.14
C THR A 505 -6.14 -19.61 12.60
N GLN A 506 -5.36 -18.53 12.68
CA GLN A 506 -5.67 -17.32 11.95
C GLN A 506 -4.62 -17.05 10.88
N VAL A 507 -5.09 -16.76 9.65
CA VAL A 507 -4.24 -16.37 8.52
C VAL A 507 -4.71 -15.03 7.98
N GLY A 508 -3.79 -14.07 7.87
CA GLY A 508 -4.09 -12.71 7.41
C GLY A 508 -3.34 -12.31 6.14
N THR A 509 -3.94 -11.44 5.34
CA THR A 509 -3.24 -10.79 4.23
C THR A 509 -2.45 -9.57 4.70
N GLY A 510 -2.86 -8.94 5.80
CA GLY A 510 -2.28 -7.73 6.38
C GLY A 510 -1.63 -7.91 7.74
N ASN A 511 -0.82 -6.92 8.14
CA ASN A 511 -0.10 -6.96 9.42
C ASN A 511 -1.05 -6.84 10.62
N TYR A 512 -0.62 -7.36 11.77
CA TYR A 512 -1.27 -7.19 13.07
C TYR A 512 -1.01 -5.79 13.62
N ASN A 513 -1.72 -4.81 13.05
CA ASN A 513 -1.55 -3.40 13.41
C ASN A 513 -2.90 -2.70 13.39
N GLU A 514 -3.35 -2.27 14.55
CA GLU A 514 -4.69 -1.70 14.80
C GLU A 514 -4.90 -0.34 14.10
N LYS A 515 -3.82 0.37 13.74
CA LYS A 515 -3.89 1.61 12.99
C LYS A 515 -4.07 1.33 11.50
N THR A 516 -3.23 0.46 10.94
CA THR A 516 -3.28 0.14 9.52
C THR A 516 -4.53 -0.66 9.15
N SER A 517 -5.08 -1.48 10.06
CA SER A 517 -6.35 -2.18 9.85
C SER A 517 -7.56 -1.25 9.63
N LYS A 518 -7.45 0.04 9.99
CA LYS A 518 -8.48 1.06 9.73
C LYS A 518 -8.27 1.82 8.41
N LEU A 519 -7.14 1.60 7.75
CA LEU A 519 -6.71 2.34 6.56
C LEU A 519 -6.43 1.44 5.35
N TYR A 520 -6.16 0.14 5.56
CA TYR A 520 -5.81 -0.82 4.54
C TYR A 520 -6.92 -1.85 4.37
N THR A 521 -7.18 -2.23 3.12
CA THR A 521 -8.10 -3.34 2.84
C THR A 521 -7.33 -4.65 3.01
N ASP A 522 -7.70 -5.46 4.00
CA ASP A 522 -7.11 -6.76 4.27
C ASP A 522 -8.16 -7.79 4.66
N LEU A 523 -7.80 -9.07 4.52
CA LEU A 523 -8.63 -10.21 4.90
C LEU A 523 -7.95 -10.97 6.05
N SER A 524 -8.75 -11.50 6.95
CA SER A 524 -8.31 -12.28 8.11
C SER A 524 -9.26 -13.47 8.30
N LEU A 525 -8.76 -14.67 7.98
CA LEU A 525 -9.46 -15.93 8.18
C LEU A 525 -9.14 -16.47 9.56
N MET A 526 -10.15 -16.88 10.31
CA MET A 526 -10.03 -17.66 11.56
C MET A 526 -10.75 -19.00 11.33
N THR A 527 -10.05 -20.11 11.52
CA THR A 527 -10.52 -21.47 11.22
C THR A 527 -10.07 -22.47 12.26
N ALA A 528 -10.88 -23.48 12.50
CA ALA A 528 -10.54 -24.67 13.28
C ALA A 528 -10.17 -25.88 12.38
N ASN A 529 -9.92 -25.65 11.09
CA ASN A 529 -9.53 -26.73 10.17
C ASN A 529 -8.17 -27.30 10.57
N GLU A 530 -8.14 -28.63 10.87
CA GLU A 530 -6.96 -29.29 11.41
C GLU A 530 -5.84 -29.45 10.38
N ASP A 531 -6.14 -29.56 9.09
CA ASP A 531 -5.13 -29.71 8.04
C ASP A 531 -4.37 -28.40 7.85
N ILE A 532 -5.09 -27.27 7.84
CA ILE A 532 -4.48 -25.94 7.85
C ILE A 532 -3.64 -25.75 9.14
N ALA A 533 -4.16 -26.17 10.30
CA ALA A 533 -3.47 -26.02 11.57
C ALA A 533 -2.17 -26.85 11.65
N LYS A 534 -2.17 -28.08 11.16
CA LYS A 534 -0.97 -28.95 11.09
C LYS A 534 0.13 -28.29 10.26
N GLU A 535 -0.19 -27.81 9.06
CA GLU A 535 0.79 -27.17 8.19
C GLU A 535 1.28 -25.81 8.75
N VAL A 536 0.41 -25.03 9.40
CA VAL A 536 0.82 -23.80 10.09
C VAL A 536 1.73 -24.13 11.29
N ALA A 537 1.44 -25.19 12.04
CA ALA A 537 2.32 -25.68 13.11
C ALA A 537 3.70 -26.08 12.56
N GLU A 538 3.74 -26.75 11.40
CA GLU A 538 4.99 -27.08 10.73
C GLU A 538 5.76 -25.83 10.31
N VAL A 539 5.09 -24.81 9.76
CA VAL A 539 5.72 -23.52 9.45
C VAL A 539 6.39 -22.92 10.68
N PHE A 540 5.69 -22.88 11.83
CA PHE A 540 6.27 -22.39 13.08
C PHE A 540 7.45 -23.24 13.56
N ASN A 541 7.33 -24.57 13.52
CA ASN A 541 8.39 -25.46 13.93
C ASN A 541 9.65 -25.28 13.05
N LYS A 542 9.49 -25.14 11.74
CA LYS A 542 10.61 -24.88 10.82
C LYS A 542 11.25 -23.52 11.11
N ILE A 543 10.45 -22.45 11.32
CA ILE A 543 10.99 -21.14 11.71
C ILE A 543 11.79 -21.23 13.01
N CYS A 544 11.28 -21.97 14.02
CA CYS A 544 11.98 -22.18 15.29
C CYS A 544 13.31 -22.95 15.16
N LEU A 545 13.49 -23.70 14.08
CA LEU A 545 14.70 -24.44 13.76
C LEU A 545 15.56 -23.75 12.69
N GLU A 546 15.27 -22.48 12.37
CA GLU A 546 15.92 -21.69 11.31
C GLU A 546 15.86 -22.37 9.93
N GLN A 547 14.78 -23.10 9.68
CA GLN A 547 14.53 -23.84 8.46
C GLN A 547 13.30 -23.29 7.73
N VAL A 548 13.15 -23.64 6.47
CA VAL A 548 11.97 -23.36 5.65
C VAL A 548 11.21 -24.65 5.36
N VAL A 549 9.90 -24.53 5.14
CA VAL A 549 9.06 -25.65 4.70
C VAL A 549 9.38 -25.98 3.25
N GLU A 550 9.61 -27.25 2.97
CA GLU A 550 9.93 -27.71 1.60
C GLU A 550 8.67 -27.94 0.77
N GLU A 551 7.64 -28.56 1.35
CA GLU A 551 6.42 -28.93 0.66
C GLU A 551 5.21 -28.87 1.62
N THR A 552 4.02 -28.60 1.10
CA THR A 552 2.74 -28.56 1.82
C THR A 552 1.66 -29.13 0.90
N GLU A 553 0.58 -29.64 1.44
CA GLU A 553 -0.56 -30.17 0.67
C GLU A 553 -1.63 -29.08 0.46
N HIS A 554 -1.99 -28.38 1.51
CA HIS A 554 -3.09 -27.41 1.55
C HIS A 554 -2.64 -25.97 1.38
N LEU A 555 -1.63 -25.54 2.13
CA LEU A 555 -1.08 -24.19 2.05
C LEU A 555 -0.19 -24.00 0.81
N LEU A 556 -0.05 -22.76 0.35
CA LEU A 556 1.04 -22.36 -0.53
C LEU A 556 2.09 -21.63 0.29
N VAL A 557 3.25 -22.26 0.53
CA VAL A 557 4.29 -21.72 1.39
C VAL A 557 5.54 -21.36 0.59
N SER A 558 6.00 -20.13 0.73
CA SER A 558 7.26 -19.63 0.19
C SER A 558 8.37 -19.79 1.26
N PRO A 559 9.64 -19.99 0.86
CA PRO A 559 10.22 -19.80 -0.47
C PRO A 559 10.21 -21.02 -1.40
N LYS A 560 9.85 -22.22 -0.93
CA LYS A 560 10.08 -23.46 -1.68
C LYS A 560 8.94 -23.86 -2.63
N CYS A 561 7.70 -23.94 -2.16
CA CYS A 561 6.63 -24.51 -2.95
C CYS A 561 5.58 -23.53 -3.50
N MET A 562 5.50 -22.28 -3.00
CA MET A 562 4.45 -21.34 -3.44
C MET A 562 4.49 -21.04 -4.94
N GLN A 563 5.66 -20.75 -5.52
CA GLN A 563 5.77 -20.40 -6.94
C GLN A 563 5.39 -21.57 -7.84
N SER A 564 5.91 -22.77 -7.56
CA SER A 564 5.63 -24.00 -8.32
C SER A 564 4.15 -24.37 -8.27
N LYS A 565 3.53 -24.31 -7.08
CA LYS A 565 2.09 -24.60 -6.91
C LYS A 565 1.20 -23.57 -7.62
N ILE A 566 1.56 -22.27 -7.60
CA ILE A 566 0.84 -21.27 -8.39
C ILE A 566 0.94 -21.57 -9.90
N VAL A 567 2.11 -21.99 -10.39
CA VAL A 567 2.30 -22.37 -11.77
C VAL A 567 1.46 -23.60 -12.12
N GLU A 568 1.46 -24.62 -11.28
CA GLU A 568 0.64 -25.83 -11.43
C GLU A 568 -0.86 -25.49 -11.46
N LEU A 569 -1.34 -24.62 -10.58
CA LEU A 569 -2.74 -24.18 -10.56
C LEU A 569 -3.13 -23.44 -11.87
N ILE A 570 -2.18 -22.67 -12.45
CA ILE A 570 -2.39 -22.04 -13.76
C ILE A 570 -2.39 -23.10 -14.88
N ASP A 571 -1.50 -24.12 -14.81
CA ASP A 571 -1.48 -25.21 -15.77
C ASP A 571 -2.79 -26.00 -15.77
N ASN A 572 -3.36 -26.26 -14.58
CA ASN A 572 -4.67 -26.89 -14.47
C ASN A 572 -5.78 -26.10 -15.20
N GLU A 573 -5.71 -24.76 -15.18
CA GLU A 573 -6.68 -23.92 -15.91
C GLU A 573 -6.42 -23.95 -17.45
N ILE A 574 -5.16 -24.11 -17.87
CA ILE A 574 -4.81 -24.31 -19.28
C ILE A 574 -5.32 -25.68 -19.78
N GLU A 575 -5.18 -26.74 -18.98
CA GLU A 575 -5.66 -28.08 -19.29
C GLU A 575 -7.16 -28.13 -19.47
N LYS A 576 -7.93 -27.40 -18.64
CA LYS A 576 -9.38 -27.27 -18.82
C LYS A 576 -9.75 -26.75 -20.21
N ILE A 577 -9.01 -25.76 -20.74
CA ILE A 577 -9.24 -25.26 -22.11
C ILE A 577 -8.98 -26.35 -23.14
N ALA A 578 -7.91 -27.15 -22.96
CA ALA A 578 -7.60 -28.27 -23.86
C ALA A 578 -8.70 -29.35 -23.82
N GLU A 579 -9.39 -29.50 -22.70
CA GLU A 579 -10.55 -30.41 -22.55
C GLU A 579 -11.86 -29.78 -23.08
N GLY A 580 -11.85 -28.57 -23.64
CA GLY A 580 -13.04 -27.85 -24.10
C GLY A 580 -13.88 -27.23 -22.99
N LYS A 581 -13.30 -27.09 -21.78
CA LYS A 581 -13.91 -26.44 -20.62
C LYS A 581 -13.44 -24.99 -20.51
N GLU A 582 -14.12 -24.18 -19.71
CA GLU A 582 -13.68 -22.80 -19.44
C GLU A 582 -12.58 -22.77 -18.36
N GLY A 583 -11.46 -22.10 -18.66
CA GLY A 583 -10.43 -21.76 -17.70
C GLY A 583 -10.54 -20.32 -17.22
N TYR A 584 -10.32 -20.09 -15.92
CA TYR A 584 -10.39 -18.78 -15.31
C TYR A 584 -9.33 -18.58 -14.23
N ILE A 585 -8.69 -17.41 -14.24
CA ILE A 585 -7.75 -16.99 -13.21
C ILE A 585 -8.12 -15.58 -12.72
N GLY A 586 -8.25 -15.41 -11.42
CA GLY A 586 -8.47 -14.13 -10.76
C GLY A 586 -7.36 -13.81 -9.77
N PHE A 587 -6.67 -12.67 -9.91
CA PHE A 587 -5.67 -12.24 -8.94
C PHE A 587 -5.95 -10.84 -8.41
N LYS A 588 -6.04 -10.69 -7.09
CA LYS A 588 -5.87 -9.41 -6.43
C LYS A 588 -4.51 -9.40 -5.71
N CYS A 589 -3.68 -8.40 -6.00
CA CYS A 589 -2.39 -8.22 -5.33
C CYS A 589 -1.92 -6.76 -5.44
N ASN A 590 -0.86 -6.42 -4.69
CA ASN A 590 -0.29 -5.08 -4.81
C ASN A 590 0.68 -4.96 -5.97
N SER A 591 1.40 -6.06 -6.30
CA SER A 591 2.43 -6.03 -7.33
C SER A 591 2.57 -7.37 -8.05
N LEU A 592 2.71 -7.31 -9.37
CA LEU A 592 3.02 -8.44 -10.25
C LEU A 592 4.38 -8.19 -10.91
N THR A 593 5.44 -8.87 -10.46
CA THR A 593 6.80 -8.73 -11.00
C THR A 593 7.54 -10.04 -11.15
N ASP A 594 6.97 -11.17 -10.74
CA ASP A 594 7.58 -12.48 -10.89
C ASP A 594 7.58 -12.91 -12.36
N LYS A 595 8.79 -13.13 -12.90
CA LYS A 595 8.96 -13.44 -14.32
C LYS A 595 8.41 -14.82 -14.69
N VAL A 596 8.48 -15.79 -13.77
CA VAL A 596 7.98 -17.15 -14.00
C VAL A 596 6.46 -17.10 -14.09
N ILE A 597 5.81 -16.50 -13.12
CA ILE A 597 4.34 -16.33 -13.10
C ILE A 597 3.88 -15.51 -14.31
N ILE A 598 4.55 -14.39 -14.63
CA ILE A 598 4.19 -13.55 -15.80
C ILE A 598 4.26 -14.37 -17.10
N LYS A 599 5.30 -15.17 -17.29
CA LYS A 599 5.42 -16.03 -18.47
C LYS A 599 4.27 -17.05 -18.56
N LYS A 600 3.92 -17.66 -17.43
CA LYS A 600 2.84 -18.62 -17.35
C LYS A 600 1.47 -17.98 -17.61
N LEU A 601 1.24 -16.74 -17.15
CA LEU A 601 0.02 -15.98 -17.46
C LEU A 601 -0.08 -15.60 -18.94
N ILE A 602 1.05 -15.27 -19.60
CA ILE A 602 1.08 -15.04 -21.05
C ILE A 602 0.72 -16.33 -21.79
N GLU A 603 1.26 -17.48 -21.37
CA GLU A 603 0.93 -18.80 -21.92
C GLU A 603 -0.57 -19.10 -21.73
N ALA A 604 -1.10 -18.91 -20.53
CA ALA A 604 -2.52 -19.13 -20.22
C ALA A 604 -3.43 -18.25 -21.12
N SER A 605 -3.09 -16.96 -21.28
CA SER A 605 -3.82 -16.04 -22.16
C SER A 605 -3.81 -16.54 -23.61
N ASN A 606 -2.64 -16.96 -24.13
CA ASN A 606 -2.49 -17.47 -25.50
C ASN A 606 -3.25 -18.78 -25.73
N LYS A 607 -3.48 -19.55 -24.66
CA LYS A 607 -4.30 -20.78 -24.71
C LYS A 607 -5.80 -20.52 -24.53
N GLY A 608 -6.21 -19.29 -24.27
CA GLY A 608 -7.62 -18.92 -24.14
C GLY A 608 -8.16 -18.82 -22.72
N VAL A 609 -7.32 -19.00 -21.70
CA VAL A 609 -7.73 -18.79 -20.30
C VAL A 609 -8.04 -17.32 -20.06
N LYS A 610 -9.20 -17.02 -19.50
CA LYS A 610 -9.57 -15.68 -19.09
C LYS A 610 -8.85 -15.31 -17.78
N VAL A 611 -8.15 -14.17 -17.75
CA VAL A 611 -7.40 -13.70 -16.59
C VAL A 611 -7.87 -12.29 -16.22
N ASP A 612 -8.44 -12.14 -15.04
CA ASP A 612 -8.84 -10.84 -14.49
C ASP A 612 -7.97 -10.50 -13.27
N MET A 613 -7.39 -9.30 -13.25
CA MET A 613 -6.49 -8.90 -12.16
C MET A 613 -6.84 -7.53 -11.59
N VAL A 614 -6.82 -7.42 -10.26
CA VAL A 614 -6.87 -6.15 -9.54
C VAL A 614 -5.49 -5.90 -8.93
N ILE A 615 -4.71 -5.01 -9.55
CA ILE A 615 -3.33 -4.70 -9.15
C ILE A 615 -3.22 -3.23 -8.80
N ARG A 616 -3.11 -2.91 -7.51
CA ARG A 616 -3.01 -1.53 -7.04
C ARG A 616 -1.79 -0.79 -7.58
N GLY A 617 -0.62 -1.40 -7.51
CA GLY A 617 0.68 -0.77 -7.72
C GLY A 617 1.39 -1.19 -9.01
N ILE A 618 2.46 -1.96 -8.85
CA ILE A 618 3.37 -2.35 -9.93
C ILE A 618 2.80 -3.52 -10.72
N SER A 619 2.71 -3.37 -12.04
CA SER A 619 2.57 -4.51 -12.95
C SER A 619 3.70 -4.46 -13.98
N CYS A 620 4.50 -5.54 -14.03
CA CYS A 620 5.47 -5.74 -15.11
C CYS A 620 4.88 -6.47 -16.32
N LEU A 621 3.58 -6.77 -16.29
CA LEU A 621 2.79 -7.29 -17.39
C LEU A 621 1.83 -6.19 -17.89
N ILE A 622 1.79 -6.00 -19.21
CA ILE A 622 0.83 -5.10 -19.87
C ILE A 622 -0.30 -5.96 -20.40
N ALA A 623 -1.53 -5.61 -20.03
CA ALA A 623 -2.76 -6.31 -20.43
C ALA A 623 -3.22 -5.93 -21.84
N GLY A 624 -3.95 -6.83 -22.49
CA GLY A 624 -4.64 -6.60 -23.76
C GLY A 624 -3.72 -6.44 -24.96
N VAL A 625 -2.43 -6.85 -24.88
CA VAL A 625 -1.48 -6.77 -25.99
C VAL A 625 -1.75 -7.91 -26.98
N PRO A 626 -2.06 -7.60 -28.27
CA PRO A 626 -2.35 -8.59 -29.28
C PRO A 626 -1.24 -9.64 -29.42
N GLY A 627 -1.64 -10.93 -29.50
CA GLY A 627 -0.74 -12.07 -29.60
C GLY A 627 0.00 -12.46 -28.31
N TYR A 628 -0.27 -11.78 -27.18
CA TYR A 628 0.39 -12.08 -25.90
C TYR A 628 -0.56 -12.10 -24.70
N THR A 629 -1.37 -11.05 -24.51
CA THR A 629 -2.16 -10.86 -23.28
C THR A 629 -3.59 -10.42 -23.59
N GLU A 630 -4.15 -10.85 -24.71
CA GLU A 630 -5.48 -10.48 -25.17
C GLU A 630 -6.58 -10.85 -24.20
N ASN A 631 -6.43 -11.99 -23.51
CA ASN A 631 -7.39 -12.49 -22.53
C ASN A 631 -7.08 -12.03 -21.10
N ILE A 632 -6.17 -11.07 -20.93
CA ILE A 632 -5.79 -10.53 -19.63
C ILE A 632 -6.38 -9.12 -19.45
N THR A 633 -7.09 -8.92 -18.36
CA THR A 633 -7.55 -7.60 -17.89
C THR A 633 -6.82 -7.22 -16.62
N ILE A 634 -6.33 -5.99 -16.52
CA ILE A 634 -5.75 -5.43 -15.30
C ILE A 634 -6.50 -4.15 -14.93
N LYS A 635 -7.05 -4.11 -13.71
CA LYS A 635 -7.65 -2.93 -13.10
C LYS A 635 -6.83 -2.50 -11.89
N SER A 636 -6.68 -1.20 -11.66
CA SER A 636 -6.03 -0.62 -10.49
C SER A 636 -7.00 0.27 -9.74
N ILE A 637 -7.14 0.06 -8.44
CA ILE A 637 -7.96 0.88 -7.56
C ILE A 637 -7.02 1.65 -6.64
N VAL A 638 -7.12 2.98 -6.68
CA VAL A 638 -6.50 3.92 -5.75
C VAL A 638 -7.61 4.80 -5.22
N GLY A 639 -7.74 4.90 -3.91
CA GLY A 639 -8.83 5.66 -3.29
C GLY A 639 -8.54 5.93 -1.82
N ARG A 640 -9.60 6.12 -1.05
CA ARG A 640 -9.55 6.44 0.38
C ARG A 640 -8.74 5.44 1.20
N TYR A 641 -8.91 4.15 0.92
CA TYR A 641 -8.22 3.06 1.62
C TYR A 641 -7.17 2.45 0.72
N LEU A 642 -6.07 2.00 1.33
CA LEU A 642 -5.00 1.33 0.61
C LEU A 642 -5.43 -0.10 0.26
N GLU A 643 -5.58 -0.41 -1.02
CA GLU A 643 -5.82 -1.78 -1.48
C GLU A 643 -4.62 -2.66 -1.16
N HIS A 644 -4.77 -3.60 -0.20
CA HIS A 644 -3.64 -4.35 0.33
C HIS A 644 -3.87 -5.87 0.37
N SER A 645 -5.10 -6.35 0.42
CA SER A 645 -5.40 -7.78 0.44
C SER A 645 -4.88 -8.51 -0.81
N ARG A 646 -4.55 -9.79 -0.67
CA ARG A 646 -4.17 -10.67 -1.77
C ARG A 646 -5.13 -11.84 -1.82
N ILE A 647 -5.70 -12.04 -3.00
CA ILE A 647 -6.66 -13.10 -3.30
C ILE A 647 -6.20 -13.79 -4.58
N TYR A 648 -6.16 -15.12 -4.57
CA TYR A 648 -5.89 -15.93 -5.76
C TYR A 648 -7.08 -16.83 -6.01
N ILE A 649 -7.61 -16.81 -7.23
CA ILE A 649 -8.78 -17.57 -7.67
C ILE A 649 -8.37 -18.39 -8.90
N PHE A 650 -8.62 -19.67 -8.87
CA PHE A 650 -8.40 -20.58 -9.98
C PHE A 650 -9.69 -21.36 -10.25
N GLY A 651 -10.21 -21.25 -11.48
CA GLY A 651 -11.46 -21.84 -11.88
C GLY A 651 -12.70 -21.00 -11.59
N LYS A 652 -13.84 -21.54 -12.00
CA LYS A 652 -15.17 -20.97 -11.79
C LYS A 652 -15.96 -21.81 -10.80
N GLU A 653 -16.92 -21.19 -10.13
CA GLU A 653 -17.88 -21.85 -9.25
C GLU A 653 -18.58 -23.01 -9.98
N PRO A 654 -18.82 -24.17 -9.34
CA PRO A 654 -18.53 -24.48 -7.93
C PRO A 654 -17.16 -25.13 -7.67
N LEU A 655 -16.33 -25.31 -8.69
CA LEU A 655 -15.06 -26.05 -8.62
C LEU A 655 -13.83 -25.15 -8.46
N ASP A 656 -14.04 -23.92 -8.06
CA ASP A 656 -12.95 -22.97 -7.87
C ASP A 656 -12.12 -23.22 -6.61
N LYS A 657 -10.83 -22.95 -6.74
CA LYS A 657 -9.90 -22.89 -5.62
C LYS A 657 -9.60 -21.42 -5.31
N ILE A 658 -9.89 -20.98 -4.09
CA ILE A 658 -9.65 -19.62 -3.62
C ILE A 658 -8.67 -19.64 -2.47
N TYR A 659 -7.67 -18.74 -2.54
CA TYR A 659 -6.67 -18.54 -1.49
C TYR A 659 -6.63 -17.07 -1.08
N ILE A 660 -6.41 -16.81 0.21
CA ILE A 660 -5.95 -15.51 0.70
C ILE A 660 -4.48 -15.61 1.06
N SER A 661 -3.69 -14.57 0.76
CA SER A 661 -2.24 -14.65 0.84
C SER A 661 -1.60 -13.43 1.51
N SER A 662 -0.48 -13.65 2.18
CA SER A 662 0.44 -12.59 2.58
C SER A 662 1.35 -12.11 1.42
N ALA A 663 1.50 -12.93 0.38
CA ALA A 663 2.42 -12.73 -0.74
C ALA A 663 1.82 -11.88 -1.86
N ASP A 664 2.60 -10.95 -2.37
CA ASP A 664 2.42 -10.41 -3.72
C ASP A 664 3.06 -11.34 -4.76
N LEU A 665 2.65 -11.24 -6.02
CA LEU A 665 3.22 -12.02 -7.12
C LEU A 665 4.57 -11.42 -7.57
N MET A 666 5.51 -11.40 -6.64
CA MET A 666 6.87 -10.88 -6.81
C MET A 666 7.89 -11.96 -6.44
N THR A 667 8.98 -12.07 -7.19
CA THR A 667 10.04 -13.07 -6.95
C THR A 667 10.56 -13.04 -5.50
N ARG A 668 10.66 -11.86 -4.88
CA ARG A 668 11.05 -11.76 -3.47
C ARG A 668 10.04 -12.40 -2.50
N ASN A 669 8.74 -12.39 -2.84
CA ASN A 669 7.69 -12.99 -2.02
C ASN A 669 7.56 -14.49 -2.32
N THR A 670 7.64 -14.88 -3.59
CA THR A 670 7.40 -16.26 -4.01
C THR A 670 8.58 -17.21 -3.80
N VAL A 671 9.83 -16.68 -3.69
CA VAL A 671 11.05 -17.53 -3.59
C VAL A 671 12.16 -17.00 -2.66
N ARG A 672 11.91 -15.94 -1.84
CA ARG A 672 12.95 -15.36 -0.97
C ARG A 672 12.47 -14.94 0.42
N ARG A 673 11.21 -15.18 0.75
CA ARG A 673 10.60 -14.83 2.02
C ARG A 673 9.76 -15.99 2.52
N VAL A 674 9.49 -16.05 3.80
CA VAL A 674 8.44 -16.91 4.31
C VAL A 674 7.11 -16.17 4.14
N GLU A 675 6.28 -16.67 3.25
CA GLU A 675 4.92 -16.19 2.99
C GLU A 675 3.97 -17.39 3.02
N VAL A 676 2.71 -17.14 3.34
CA VAL A 676 1.67 -18.17 3.41
C VAL A 676 0.45 -17.72 2.64
N ALA A 677 -0.12 -18.62 1.85
CA ALA A 677 -1.45 -18.50 1.29
C ALA A 677 -2.30 -19.67 1.80
N ALA A 678 -3.44 -19.36 2.42
CA ALA A 678 -4.36 -20.34 2.95
C ALA A 678 -5.54 -20.55 2.00
N PRO A 679 -5.92 -21.81 1.72
CA PRO A 679 -7.12 -22.13 0.96
C PRO A 679 -8.36 -21.76 1.76
N ILE A 680 -9.42 -21.42 1.06
CA ILE A 680 -10.75 -21.21 1.63
C ILE A 680 -11.58 -22.45 1.33
N TYR A 681 -12.02 -23.15 2.38
CA TYR A 681 -12.83 -24.35 2.25
C TYR A 681 -14.33 -24.09 2.47
N ASP A 682 -14.68 -23.10 3.32
CA ASP A 682 -16.06 -22.71 3.56
C ASP A 682 -16.69 -22.08 2.30
N GLU A 683 -17.75 -22.69 1.77
CA GLU A 683 -18.38 -22.24 0.53
C GLU A 683 -19.05 -20.86 0.64
N ALA A 684 -19.55 -20.50 1.82
CA ALA A 684 -20.12 -19.16 2.03
C ALA A 684 -19.01 -18.08 2.01
N ILE A 685 -17.86 -18.38 2.56
CA ILE A 685 -16.68 -17.50 2.51
C ILE A 685 -16.12 -17.43 1.09
N LYS A 686 -16.02 -18.55 0.35
CA LYS A 686 -15.63 -18.53 -1.07
C LYS A 686 -16.52 -17.59 -1.87
N LYS A 687 -17.84 -17.76 -1.73
CA LYS A 687 -18.83 -16.92 -2.39
C LYS A 687 -18.65 -15.44 -2.03
N ARG A 688 -18.43 -15.14 -0.76
CA ARG A 688 -18.18 -13.76 -0.29
C ARG A 688 -16.92 -13.17 -0.94
N ILE A 689 -15.80 -13.87 -0.93
CA ILE A 689 -14.53 -13.39 -1.51
C ILE A 689 -14.65 -13.18 -3.02
N ARG A 690 -15.32 -14.09 -3.72
CA ARG A 690 -15.61 -13.95 -5.16
C ARG A 690 -16.47 -12.73 -5.43
N GLY A 691 -17.53 -12.52 -4.62
CA GLY A 691 -18.37 -11.33 -4.69
C GLY A 691 -17.56 -10.05 -4.52
N MET A 692 -16.70 -9.99 -3.50
CA MET A 692 -15.81 -8.85 -3.28
C MET A 692 -14.87 -8.61 -4.48
N PHE A 693 -14.29 -9.66 -5.04
CA PHE A 693 -13.42 -9.57 -6.20
C PHE A 693 -14.16 -9.02 -7.43
N ASN A 694 -15.38 -9.49 -7.69
CA ASN A 694 -16.21 -9.02 -8.80
C ASN A 694 -16.61 -7.54 -8.62
N ILE A 695 -16.97 -7.10 -7.41
CA ILE A 695 -17.27 -5.69 -7.11
C ILE A 695 -16.05 -4.82 -7.39
N MET A 696 -14.84 -5.25 -7.00
CA MET A 696 -13.60 -4.52 -7.31
C MET A 696 -13.33 -4.47 -8.83
N LEU A 697 -13.61 -5.53 -9.57
CA LEU A 697 -13.51 -5.52 -11.04
C LEU A 697 -14.54 -4.60 -11.69
N SER A 698 -15.70 -4.44 -11.07
CA SER A 698 -16.78 -3.57 -11.54
C SER A 698 -16.61 -2.10 -11.14
N ASP A 699 -15.65 -1.79 -10.23
CA ASP A 699 -15.41 -0.41 -9.79
C ASP A 699 -15.10 0.51 -10.98
N ASN A 700 -16.02 1.44 -11.28
CA ASN A 700 -15.92 2.40 -12.39
C ASN A 700 -15.74 3.84 -11.89
N VAL A 701 -15.71 4.06 -10.57
CA VAL A 701 -15.50 5.38 -9.94
C VAL A 701 -14.02 5.60 -9.64
N LYS A 702 -13.36 4.65 -8.95
CA LYS A 702 -11.94 4.69 -8.60
C LYS A 702 -11.09 3.72 -9.42
N GLY A 703 -11.71 2.74 -10.03
CA GLY A 703 -11.05 1.75 -10.88
C GLY A 703 -10.48 2.36 -12.16
N ARG A 704 -9.24 2.02 -12.50
CA ARG A 704 -8.57 2.42 -13.74
C ARG A 704 -8.08 1.18 -14.47
N ARG A 705 -8.54 1.00 -15.69
CA ARG A 705 -8.17 -0.14 -16.53
C ARG A 705 -6.86 0.13 -17.26
N MET A 706 -5.96 -0.85 -17.26
CA MET A 706 -4.74 -0.80 -18.08
C MET A 706 -5.10 -1.02 -19.55
N LYS A 707 -4.58 -0.15 -20.42
CA LYS A 707 -4.69 -0.25 -21.87
C LYS A 707 -3.46 -0.97 -22.47
N PRO A 708 -3.52 -1.47 -23.72
CA PRO A 708 -2.38 -2.19 -24.36
C PRO A 708 -1.09 -1.38 -24.48
N ASN A 709 -1.15 -0.05 -24.36
CA ASN A 709 0.02 0.82 -24.30
C ASN A 709 0.62 0.99 -22.90
N GLY A 710 0.10 0.25 -21.90
CA GLY A 710 0.53 0.31 -20.51
C GLY A 710 0.10 1.55 -19.72
N LYS A 711 -0.79 2.40 -20.30
CA LYS A 711 -1.42 3.52 -19.57
C LYS A 711 -2.67 3.05 -18.85
N TYR A 712 -2.99 3.69 -17.73
CA TYR A 712 -4.21 3.44 -16.99
C TYR A 712 -5.22 4.55 -17.27
N CYS A 713 -6.47 4.17 -17.57
CA CYS A 713 -7.57 5.10 -17.85
C CYS A 713 -8.77 4.72 -16.96
N LYS A 714 -9.53 5.71 -16.50
CA LYS A 714 -10.88 5.48 -15.93
C LYS A 714 -11.77 4.89 -17.04
N ASP A 715 -12.60 3.93 -16.68
CA ASP A 715 -13.67 3.45 -17.57
C ASP A 715 -14.79 4.50 -17.60
N GLU A 716 -15.50 4.62 -18.71
CA GLU A 716 -16.71 5.43 -18.78
C GLU A 716 -17.81 4.83 -17.90
N ILE A 717 -18.50 5.65 -17.14
CA ILE A 717 -19.62 5.19 -16.29
C ILE A 717 -20.83 5.01 -17.19
N THR A 718 -21.01 3.79 -17.68
CA THR A 718 -22.16 3.39 -18.51
C THR A 718 -23.18 2.59 -17.70
N GLY A 719 -23.74 3.16 -16.65
CA GLY A 719 -24.65 2.45 -15.76
C GLY A 719 -24.54 2.91 -14.32
N GLU A 720 -24.67 2.02 -13.36
CA GLU A 720 -24.53 2.34 -11.95
C GLU A 720 -23.09 2.69 -11.60
N ALA A 721 -22.90 3.78 -10.85
CA ALA A 721 -21.60 4.18 -10.35
C ALA A 721 -21.21 3.30 -9.15
N ILE A 722 -20.17 2.50 -9.32
CA ILE A 722 -19.68 1.56 -8.29
C ILE A 722 -18.34 2.06 -7.78
N ASN A 723 -18.32 2.45 -6.49
CA ASN A 723 -17.10 2.63 -5.71
C ASN A 723 -16.99 1.44 -4.76
N SER A 724 -16.10 0.52 -5.04
CA SER A 724 -15.98 -0.73 -4.28
C SER A 724 -15.73 -0.52 -2.78
N GLN A 725 -14.95 0.50 -2.40
CA GLN A 725 -14.63 0.78 -1.00
C GLN A 725 -15.84 1.32 -0.23
N GLU A 726 -16.65 2.17 -0.82
CA GLU A 726 -17.90 2.64 -0.21
C GLU A 726 -18.94 1.52 -0.18
N TYR A 727 -19.06 0.71 -1.25
CA TYR A 727 -19.94 -0.45 -1.30
C TYR A 727 -19.71 -1.41 -0.12
N PHE A 728 -18.46 -1.76 0.18
CA PHE A 728 -18.14 -2.67 1.29
C PHE A 728 -18.44 -2.06 2.67
N PHE A 729 -18.35 -0.74 2.82
CA PHE A 729 -18.82 -0.10 4.05
C PHE A 729 -20.33 -0.15 4.19
N GLU A 730 -21.07 0.11 3.12
CA GLU A 730 -22.52 0.05 3.11
C GLU A 730 -23.00 -1.36 3.40
N GLU A 731 -22.34 -2.38 2.84
CA GLU A 731 -22.57 -3.79 3.18
C GLU A 731 -22.33 -4.04 4.68
N ALA A 732 -21.22 -3.59 5.23
CA ALA A 732 -20.88 -3.77 6.65
C ALA A 732 -21.84 -3.03 7.60
N TYR A 733 -22.47 -1.93 7.15
CA TYR A 733 -23.53 -1.22 7.87
C TYR A 733 -24.92 -1.86 7.70
N GLY A 734 -25.07 -2.88 6.84
CA GLY A 734 -26.35 -3.49 6.52
C GLY A 734 -27.24 -2.62 5.62
N GLU A 735 -26.68 -1.62 4.96
CA GLU A 735 -27.38 -0.70 4.06
C GLU A 735 -27.65 -1.34 2.69
N HIS A 736 -26.86 -2.33 2.28
CA HIS A 736 -27.07 -3.16 1.08
C HIS A 736 -27.69 -4.51 1.43
N LYS A 737 -28.86 -4.79 0.87
CA LYS A 737 -29.37 -6.16 0.80
C LYS A 737 -28.70 -6.86 -0.38
N VAL A 738 -27.96 -7.90 -0.10
CA VAL A 738 -27.14 -8.70 -1.01
C VAL A 738 -27.90 -9.25 -2.24
N GLU A 739 -29.23 -9.20 -2.25
CA GLU A 739 -30.07 -9.86 -3.26
C GLU A 739 -30.11 -9.19 -4.65
N LYS A 740 -29.64 -7.94 -4.82
CA LYS A 740 -29.80 -7.22 -6.10
C LYS A 740 -28.72 -7.49 -7.16
N TYR A 741 -27.52 -7.87 -6.77
CA TYR A 741 -26.37 -7.94 -7.71
C TYR A 741 -26.17 -9.30 -8.38
N TRP A 742 -26.80 -10.38 -7.87
CA TRP A 742 -26.63 -11.71 -8.41
C TRP A 742 -27.44 -11.98 -9.68
N MET A 743 -28.48 -11.17 -9.99
CA MET A 743 -29.34 -11.37 -11.16
C MET A 743 -28.85 -10.72 -12.46
N VAL A 744 -27.87 -9.83 -12.44
CA VAL A 744 -27.50 -9.05 -13.65
C VAL A 744 -26.52 -9.77 -14.56
N ASN A 745 -25.71 -10.68 -14.02
CA ASN A 745 -24.66 -11.38 -14.81
C ASN A 745 -25.02 -12.80 -15.28
N TRP A 746 -26.27 -13.24 -15.11
CA TRP A 746 -26.69 -14.62 -15.44
C TRP A 746 -27.45 -14.77 -16.76
N PHE A 747 -27.74 -13.68 -17.50
CA PHE A 747 -28.40 -13.76 -18.80
C PHE A 747 -27.54 -13.08 -19.89
N PRO A 748 -27.26 -13.80 -21.00
CA PRO A 748 -26.65 -13.18 -22.17
C PRO A 748 -27.60 -12.13 -22.76
N ASP A 749 -27.06 -11.04 -23.33
CA ASP A 749 -27.73 -9.83 -23.84
C ASP A 749 -28.81 -10.04 -24.92
N SER A 750 -29.25 -11.25 -25.21
CA SER A 750 -30.16 -11.55 -26.31
C SER A 750 -31.62 -11.80 -25.93
N PHE A 751 -32.05 -11.61 -24.66
CA PHE A 751 -33.46 -11.94 -24.27
C PHE A 751 -34.24 -10.82 -23.57
N PHE A 752 -33.88 -9.57 -23.69
CA PHE A 752 -34.63 -8.47 -23.02
C PHE A 752 -35.15 -7.41 -23.96
N PHE A 753 -36.27 -7.71 -24.68
CA PHE A 753 -37.25 -6.70 -25.12
C PHE A 753 -38.64 -7.37 -25.07
N GLY A 754 -39.41 -7.12 -24.03
CA GLY A 754 -40.82 -7.43 -24.06
C GLY A 754 -41.60 -7.81 -22.77
N SER A 755 -40.93 -8.04 -21.63
CA SER A 755 -41.64 -8.64 -20.48
C SER A 755 -41.52 -7.89 -19.13
N LYS A 756 -40.94 -6.72 -19.08
CA LYS A 756 -40.69 -5.98 -17.80
C LYS A 756 -41.91 -5.25 -17.19
N VAL A 757 -43.05 -5.25 -17.85
CA VAL A 757 -44.24 -4.51 -17.35
C VAL A 757 -45.23 -5.40 -16.58
N ILE A 758 -45.18 -6.72 -16.74
CA ILE A 758 -46.17 -7.63 -16.16
C ILE A 758 -45.77 -8.19 -14.78
N LEU A 759 -44.49 -8.32 -14.48
CA LEU A 759 -44.02 -8.89 -13.20
C LEU A 759 -44.13 -7.93 -12.01
N TRP A 760 -44.08 -6.61 -12.25
CA TRP A 760 -44.18 -5.59 -11.18
C TRP A 760 -45.62 -5.44 -10.59
N ARG A 761 -46.63 -5.82 -11.33
CA ARG A 761 -48.03 -5.76 -10.82
C ARG A 761 -48.43 -6.98 -9.95
N PHE A 762 -47.72 -8.10 -10.05
CA PHE A 762 -48.04 -9.29 -9.24
C PHE A 762 -47.39 -9.29 -7.85
N ILE A 763 -46.23 -8.71 -7.70
CA ILE A 763 -45.49 -8.68 -6.40
C ILE A 763 -46.07 -7.60 -5.46
N PHE A 764 -46.58 -6.49 -5.99
CA PHE A 764 -47.18 -5.44 -5.16
C PHE A 764 -48.59 -5.75 -4.68
N SER A 765 -49.31 -6.68 -5.33
CA SER A 765 -50.67 -7.06 -4.95
C SER A 765 -50.71 -8.08 -3.81
N PHE A 766 -49.67 -8.88 -3.59
CA PHE A 766 -49.61 -9.90 -2.51
C PHE A 766 -49.11 -9.35 -1.16
N SER A 767 -48.45 -8.21 -1.15
CA SER A 767 -47.89 -7.62 0.09
C SER A 767 -48.83 -6.71 0.87
N VAL A 768 -49.97 -6.32 0.27
CA VAL A 768 -50.96 -5.41 0.92
C VAL A 768 -52.16 -6.15 1.50
N GLN A 769 -52.40 -7.39 1.11
CA GLN A 769 -53.56 -8.15 1.55
C GLN A 769 -53.40 -9.03 2.80
N SER A 770 -52.17 -9.15 3.33
CA SER A 770 -51.89 -9.97 4.53
C SER A 770 -51.81 -9.20 5.86
N ARG A 771 -52.19 -7.92 5.92
CA ARG A 771 -52.15 -7.09 7.16
C ARG A 771 -53.49 -6.43 7.55
N LEU A 772 -54.61 -7.02 7.15
CA LEU A 772 -55.92 -6.61 7.66
C LEU A 772 -56.67 -7.86 8.17
N GLY A 773 -56.16 -8.46 9.24
CA GLY A 773 -56.88 -9.41 10.09
C GLY A 773 -57.55 -8.65 11.22
N ARG A 774 -58.90 -8.64 11.22
CA ARG A 774 -59.75 -8.04 12.26
C ARG A 774 -59.49 -8.66 13.62
N CYS A 775 -59.27 -7.83 14.63
CA CYS A 775 -59.43 -8.16 16.02
C CYS A 775 -60.75 -7.54 16.53
N PRO A 776 -61.67 -8.36 17.12
CA PRO A 776 -62.89 -7.82 17.68
C PRO A 776 -62.77 -7.59 19.20
N ARG A 777 -63.30 -6.45 19.64
CA ARG A 777 -63.85 -6.12 20.98
C ARG A 777 -62.86 -6.14 22.16
N HIS A 778 -62.48 -4.96 22.64
CA HIS A 778 -62.93 -4.37 23.90
C HIS A 778 -62.29 -2.99 24.10
N GLY A 779 -63.08 -2.08 24.62
CA GLY A 779 -62.83 -0.66 24.61
C GLY A 779 -61.74 -0.19 25.57
N VAL A 780 -61.26 0.99 25.24
CA VAL A 780 -60.83 2.10 26.10
C VAL A 780 -60.22 1.70 27.45
N GLN A 781 -58.86 1.64 27.52
CA GLN A 781 -58.11 2.04 28.71
C GLN A 781 -56.60 1.74 28.65
N TYR A 782 -55.88 2.08 27.56
CA TYR A 782 -54.43 1.95 27.52
C TYR A 782 -53.75 3.10 26.75
N THR A 783 -54.11 4.34 27.05
CA THR A 783 -53.43 5.50 26.49
C THR A 783 -52.66 6.38 27.52
N TYR A 784 -52.64 5.99 28.80
CA TYR A 784 -52.02 6.80 29.85
C TYR A 784 -50.68 6.22 30.36
N ASP A 785 -50.39 4.96 30.17
CA ASP A 785 -49.14 4.34 30.69
C ASP A 785 -47.96 4.37 29.71
N CYS A 786 -48.22 4.57 28.41
CA CYS A 786 -47.14 4.69 27.44
C CYS A 786 -46.42 6.04 27.49
N CYS A 787 -47.09 7.09 27.90
CA CYS A 787 -46.46 8.43 28.01
C CYS A 787 -45.63 8.61 29.28
N ARG A 788 -45.89 7.86 30.33
CA ARG A 788 -45.10 7.93 31.57
C ARG A 788 -43.74 7.26 31.49
N ASN A 789 -43.61 6.24 30.70
CA ASN A 789 -42.31 5.56 30.47
C ASN A 789 -41.40 6.31 29.49
N TYR A 790 -41.95 7.13 28.60
CA TYR A 790 -41.12 7.94 27.68
C TYR A 790 -40.50 9.17 28.37
N VAL A 791 -41.19 9.78 29.32
CA VAL A 791 -40.70 10.94 30.08
C VAL A 791 -39.68 10.58 31.16
N SER A 792 -39.67 9.31 31.65
CA SER A 792 -38.63 8.82 32.57
C SER A 792 -37.36 8.41 31.87
N TYR A 793 -37.40 8.07 30.57
CA TYR A 793 -36.23 7.71 29.77
C TYR A 793 -35.42 8.95 29.33
N GLU A 794 -36.10 10.07 29.06
CA GLU A 794 -35.41 11.31 28.68
C GLU A 794 -34.74 12.04 29.88
N ARG A 795 -35.23 11.88 31.10
CA ARG A 795 -34.59 12.46 32.28
C ARG A 795 -33.29 11.76 32.71
N ASN A 796 -33.15 10.47 32.37
CA ASN A 796 -31.88 9.74 32.61
C ASN A 796 -30.81 10.01 31.57
N ILE A 797 -31.18 10.45 30.37
CA ILE A 797 -30.21 10.81 29.32
C ILE A 797 -29.57 12.17 29.61
N VAL A 798 -30.30 13.12 30.16
CA VAL A 798 -29.78 14.47 30.47
C VAL A 798 -28.79 14.47 31.65
N SER A 799 -28.94 13.61 32.63
CA SER A 799 -28.00 13.50 33.75
C SER A 799 -26.70 12.73 33.36
N HIS A 800 -26.73 11.84 32.35
CA HIS A 800 -25.52 11.20 31.83
C HIS A 800 -24.74 12.06 30.83
N VAL A 801 -25.40 12.96 30.11
CA VAL A 801 -24.74 13.89 29.18
C VAL A 801 -23.92 14.95 29.90
N ILE A 802 -24.32 15.36 31.12
CA ILE A 802 -23.56 16.34 31.93
C ILE A 802 -22.32 15.68 32.57
N TYR A 803 -22.37 14.39 32.90
CA TYR A 803 -21.21 13.68 33.47
C TYR A 803 -20.13 13.38 32.39
N TRP A 804 -20.51 13.20 31.12
CA TRP A 804 -19.59 12.98 30.01
C TRP A 804 -18.97 14.26 29.45
N ARG A 805 -19.59 15.43 29.68
CA ARG A 805 -19.04 16.70 29.22
C ARG A 805 -17.79 17.14 29.96
N ASN A 806 -17.57 16.66 31.17
CA ASN A 806 -16.38 16.97 31.98
C ASN A 806 -15.24 15.96 31.81
N LEU A 807 -15.50 14.80 31.21
CA LEU A 807 -14.46 13.84 30.83
C LEU A 807 -13.90 14.11 29.42
N TRP A 808 -14.64 14.88 28.60
CA TRP A 808 -14.23 15.21 27.24
C TRP A 808 -13.12 16.28 27.15
N TYR A 809 -12.99 17.11 28.19
CA TYR A 809 -11.93 18.12 28.24
C TYR A 809 -10.55 17.54 28.58
N PHE A 810 -10.48 16.35 29.18
CA PHE A 810 -9.21 15.66 29.46
C PHE A 810 -8.74 14.72 28.34
N ALA A 811 -9.60 14.37 27.39
CA ALA A 811 -9.28 13.48 26.29
C ALA A 811 -8.81 14.22 25.01
N CYS A 812 -9.01 15.52 24.91
CA CYS A 812 -8.64 16.30 23.71
C CYS A 812 -7.15 16.61 23.60
N ASP A 813 -6.39 16.60 24.70
CA ASP A 813 -4.94 16.88 24.66
C ASP A 813 -4.09 15.67 24.23
N TYR A 814 -4.69 14.47 24.17
CA TYR A 814 -3.95 13.24 23.78
C TYR A 814 -4.02 12.91 22.28
N VAL A 815 -4.91 13.53 21.52
CA VAL A 815 -5.15 13.19 20.11
C VAL A 815 -4.26 13.99 19.15
N SER A 816 -3.67 15.10 19.58
CA SER A 816 -2.81 15.94 18.73
C SER A 816 -1.44 15.30 18.40
N PHE A 817 -1.05 14.22 19.08
CA PHE A 817 0.24 13.53 18.82
C PHE A 817 0.14 12.40 17.79
N GLU A 818 -1.06 12.00 17.34
CA GLU A 818 -1.23 10.80 16.54
C GLU A 818 -1.19 11.00 15.01
N VAL A 819 -1.29 12.24 14.52
CA VAL A 819 -1.37 12.49 13.08
C VAL A 819 0.00 12.44 12.38
N ASN A 820 1.09 12.64 13.12
CA ASN A 820 2.44 12.60 12.56
C ASN A 820 2.97 11.18 12.23
N ALA A 821 2.22 10.12 12.57
CA ALA A 821 2.65 8.75 12.32
C ALA A 821 2.18 8.18 10.96
N VAL A 822 1.24 8.85 10.29
CA VAL A 822 0.69 8.34 9.01
C VAL A 822 1.63 8.57 7.84
N SER A 823 2.51 9.58 7.91
CA SER A 823 3.48 9.86 6.83
C SER A 823 4.64 8.85 6.72
N HIS A 824 4.81 7.95 7.69
CA HIS A 824 5.92 6.98 7.67
C HIS A 824 5.51 5.55 7.33
N VAL A 825 4.25 5.29 6.94
CA VAL A 825 3.72 3.93 6.77
C VAL A 825 3.26 3.60 5.34
N ILE A 826 3.50 4.49 4.37
CA ILE A 826 3.15 4.19 2.98
C ILE A 826 4.44 3.91 2.16
#